data_6d24834d3caa455b46cfb62a228d38a1
#
_entry.id   6d24834d3caa455b46cfb62a228d38a1
#
_cell.length_a   1.000
_cell.length_b   1.000
_cell.length_c   1.000
_cell.angle_alpha   90.00
_cell.angle_beta   90.00
_cell.angle_gamma   90.00
#
_symmetry.space_group_name_H-M   'P 1'
#
loop_
_entity.id
_entity.type
_entity.pdbx_description
1 polymer ?
#
loop_
_entity_poly.entity_id
_entity_poly.type
_entity_poly.pdbx_seq_one_letter_code
_entity_poly.pdbx_strand_id
1 'polypeptide(L)'
;MIKSQKEYLERIAYLNTLSHHYYNLDDPIVSDAVYDELYQELKAYEEKNPNSIQANSPTQKVGATTTNSFNKNPHLMRMWSLDDVFNQSELQAWLQRILKAYPSASFVCSPKLDGVSLNLLYQHGKLVSATTRGNGLEGELVSANAKHIANIPHFIAYDGEIEIRGEVIISKKDFDALNKERLNANEPLFANPRNAASGSLRQLDSEITKKRKLQFIPWGVGKHSLNFLSFKECLDFIVSLGFSAIQYLSLNKNHQEIEENYHTLIREREGFFALLDGMVIVVNELDIQKELGYTQKSPKFACAYKFPALEKHTKIIGVINQVGRSGAITPVALLEPVEIAGAMINRATLHNYSEIKKKNIMLNDRVVVIRSGDVIPKIIKPLESYRDGSQHKIERPKVCPICSHELLCEEIFTYCQNLNCPARLKESLIHFASKDALNIQGLGDKVIEQLFEEKLIFNALDLYALKLEDLMQLDKFKIKKAQNLLDAIQKSKNPPLWRLINALGIEHIGKGASKTLAKYGLNVLEKSEAEFLEMEGFGVEMARSLVNFYASNQEFIRSLFDLLKPKNSDTAEEKQKSPSVFSNKTIVLTGTLSKPRQEYAQMLENLGAKIASSVSAKTDFLIVGENAGSKLALAKKHGVSVLNEEELLKRLKEFD
;
A
#
# COMPACT_ATOMS: atom_id res chain seq x y z
N MET A 1 -0.74 -5.33 21.50
CA MET A 1 0.40 -4.47 21.92
C MET A 1 1.71 -5.17 21.61
N ILE A 2 2.64 -4.49 20.98
CA ILE A 2 3.98 -4.99 20.60
C ILE A 2 4.84 -5.16 21.86
N LYS A 3 5.42 -6.36 22.04
CA LYS A 3 6.18 -6.72 23.26
C LYS A 3 7.68 -6.92 22.99
N SER A 4 8.09 -7.06 21.74
CA SER A 4 9.48 -7.32 21.37
C SER A 4 9.90 -6.54 20.13
N GLN A 5 11.22 -6.36 19.95
CA GLN A 5 11.78 -5.75 18.74
C GLN A 5 11.44 -6.58 17.48
N LYS A 6 11.33 -7.89 17.59
CA LYS A 6 10.92 -8.78 16.49
C LYS A 6 9.47 -8.46 16.06
N GLU A 7 8.53 -8.43 16.99
CA GLU A 7 7.12 -8.08 16.72
C GLU A 7 7.00 -6.66 16.12
N TYR A 8 7.85 -5.74 16.54
CA TYR A 8 7.91 -4.39 16.00
C TYR A 8 8.29 -4.38 14.51
N LEU A 9 9.34 -5.10 14.13
CA LEU A 9 9.77 -5.20 12.72
C LEU A 9 8.74 -5.93 11.85
N GLU A 10 8.13 -6.98 12.37
CA GLU A 10 7.03 -7.70 11.70
C GLU A 10 5.81 -6.79 11.50
N ARG A 11 5.46 -5.97 12.49
CA ARG A 11 4.38 -4.99 12.38
C ARG A 11 4.67 -3.93 11.31
N ILE A 12 5.89 -3.42 11.24
CA ILE A 12 6.32 -2.49 10.17
C ILE A 12 6.17 -3.14 8.79
N ALA A 13 6.67 -4.36 8.62
CA ALA A 13 6.58 -5.07 7.34
C ALA A 13 5.11 -5.28 6.93
N TYR A 14 4.27 -5.71 7.87
CA TYR A 14 2.85 -5.94 7.64
C TYR A 14 2.11 -4.65 7.26
N LEU A 15 2.27 -3.58 8.02
CA LEU A 15 1.64 -2.29 7.72
C LEU A 15 2.12 -1.68 6.39
N ASN A 16 3.38 -1.86 6.01
CA ASN A 16 3.86 -1.45 4.70
C ASN A 16 3.21 -2.26 3.56
N THR A 17 2.97 -3.55 3.77
CA THR A 17 2.22 -4.39 2.81
C THR A 17 0.78 -3.90 2.69
N LEU A 18 0.11 -3.65 3.81
CA LEU A 18 -1.26 -3.10 3.82
C LEU A 18 -1.35 -1.76 3.09
N SER A 19 -0.40 -0.85 3.35
CA SER A 19 -0.31 0.45 2.64
C SER A 19 -0.13 0.27 1.14
N HIS A 20 0.68 -0.70 0.72
CA HIS A 20 0.89 -0.98 -0.71
C HIS A 20 -0.40 -1.46 -1.38
N HIS A 21 -1.12 -2.40 -0.78
CA HIS A 21 -2.41 -2.86 -1.28
C HIS A 21 -3.44 -1.73 -1.35
N TYR A 22 -3.53 -0.92 -0.29
CA TYR A 22 -4.48 0.18 -0.21
C TYR A 22 -4.22 1.29 -1.23
N TYR A 23 -2.98 1.79 -1.32
CA TYR A 23 -2.65 2.97 -2.13
C TYR A 23 -2.24 2.65 -3.56
N ASN A 24 -1.73 1.44 -3.84
CA ASN A 24 -1.16 1.11 -5.15
C ASN A 24 -1.99 0.13 -5.95
N LEU A 25 -2.67 -0.81 -5.27
CA LEU A 25 -3.41 -1.87 -5.94
C LEU A 25 -4.92 -1.61 -5.95
N ASP A 26 -5.40 -0.60 -5.19
CA ASP A 26 -6.82 -0.34 -4.94
C ASP A 26 -7.58 -1.61 -4.47
N ASP A 27 -6.83 -2.53 -3.82
CA ASP A 27 -7.29 -3.83 -3.33
C ASP A 27 -6.84 -4.00 -1.86
N PRO A 28 -7.45 -3.25 -0.94
CA PRO A 28 -7.09 -3.29 0.47
C PRO A 28 -7.41 -4.66 1.08
N ILE A 29 -6.41 -5.27 1.74
CA ILE A 29 -6.53 -6.61 2.38
C ILE A 29 -6.98 -6.54 3.83
N VAL A 30 -7.06 -5.35 4.41
CA VAL A 30 -7.64 -5.08 5.74
C VAL A 30 -8.44 -3.79 5.70
N SER A 31 -9.36 -3.62 6.65
CA SER A 31 -10.10 -2.36 6.80
C SER A 31 -9.21 -1.24 7.35
N ASP A 32 -9.59 0.02 7.07
CA ASP A 32 -8.93 1.21 7.62
C ASP A 32 -8.83 1.15 9.15
N ALA A 33 -9.89 0.69 9.84
CA ALA A 33 -9.87 0.55 11.30
C ALA A 33 -8.86 -0.49 11.78
N VAL A 34 -8.69 -1.62 11.08
CA VAL A 34 -7.65 -2.59 11.40
C VAL A 34 -6.27 -2.01 11.12
N TYR A 35 -6.13 -1.31 10.01
CA TYR A 35 -4.88 -0.59 9.71
C TYR A 35 -4.59 0.45 10.79
N ASP A 36 -5.58 1.26 11.15
CA ASP A 36 -5.48 2.31 12.17
C ASP A 36 -5.16 1.71 13.56
N GLU A 37 -5.83 0.61 13.97
CA GLU A 37 -5.54 -0.10 15.22
C GLU A 37 -4.08 -0.60 15.27
N LEU A 38 -3.64 -1.27 14.19
CA LEU A 38 -2.27 -1.78 14.06
C LEU A 38 -1.24 -0.64 14.00
N TYR A 39 -1.60 0.45 13.35
CA TYR A 39 -0.78 1.65 13.27
C TYR A 39 -0.65 2.35 14.62
N GLN A 40 -1.73 2.47 15.39
CA GLN A 40 -1.69 3.03 16.75
C GLN A 40 -0.86 2.17 17.70
N GLU A 41 -0.92 0.83 17.60
CA GLU A 41 -0.05 -0.06 18.36
C GLU A 41 1.44 0.16 18.01
N LEU A 42 1.75 0.35 16.72
CA LEU A 42 3.10 0.65 16.26
C LEU A 42 3.58 2.00 16.81
N LYS A 43 2.74 3.04 16.72
CA LYS A 43 3.01 4.39 17.21
C LYS A 43 3.26 4.38 18.73
N ALA A 44 2.42 3.71 19.50
CA ALA A 44 2.57 3.59 20.95
C ALA A 44 3.85 2.85 21.36
N TYR A 45 4.32 1.88 20.57
CA TYR A 45 5.59 1.23 20.79
C TYR A 45 6.77 2.18 20.50
N GLU A 46 6.71 2.93 19.41
CA GLU A 46 7.74 3.88 19.01
C GLU A 46 7.87 5.06 19.98
N GLU A 47 6.76 5.56 20.54
CA GLU A 47 6.75 6.60 21.58
C GLU A 47 7.50 6.15 22.85
N LYS A 48 7.40 4.85 23.21
CA LYS A 48 8.12 4.27 24.34
C LYS A 48 9.58 3.94 24.02
N ASN A 49 9.94 3.79 22.75
CA ASN A 49 11.26 3.36 22.28
C ASN A 49 11.82 4.28 21.18
N PRO A 50 11.99 5.59 21.42
CA PRO A 50 12.30 6.57 20.38
C PRO A 50 13.62 6.31 19.65
N ASN A 51 14.59 5.66 20.32
CA ASN A 51 15.90 5.34 19.73
C ASN A 51 15.88 4.12 18.80
N SER A 52 14.78 3.37 18.75
CA SER A 52 14.65 2.15 17.94
C SER A 52 13.81 2.35 16.67
N ILE A 53 13.32 3.57 16.42
CA ILE A 53 12.44 3.88 15.29
C ILE A 53 13.14 3.61 13.96
N GLN A 54 12.52 2.77 13.13
CA GLN A 54 13.06 2.42 11.83
C GLN A 54 12.66 3.43 10.76
N ALA A 55 13.58 3.81 9.88
CA ALA A 55 13.33 4.76 8.78
C ALA A 55 12.25 4.28 7.79
N ASN A 56 12.02 2.95 7.71
CA ASN A 56 10.98 2.36 6.87
C ASN A 56 9.63 2.19 7.59
N SER A 57 9.50 2.65 8.83
CA SER A 57 8.22 2.59 9.57
C SER A 57 7.14 3.41 8.85
N PRO A 58 5.89 2.92 8.77
CA PRO A 58 4.74 3.70 8.27
C PRO A 58 4.48 4.99 9.05
N THR A 59 4.93 5.09 10.30
CA THR A 59 4.84 6.33 11.09
C THR A 59 5.78 7.43 10.59
N GLN A 60 6.80 7.06 9.82
CA GLN A 60 7.81 7.96 9.27
C GLN A 60 7.59 8.31 7.80
N LYS A 61 6.54 7.78 7.15
CA LYS A 61 6.28 7.94 5.70
C LYS A 61 4.84 8.40 5.43
N VAL A 62 4.66 9.10 4.31
CA VAL A 62 3.35 9.47 3.75
C VAL A 62 3.04 8.55 2.59
N GLY A 63 1.84 7.93 2.58
CA GLY A 63 1.36 7.12 1.47
C GLY A 63 2.25 5.93 1.08
N ALA A 64 2.10 5.45 -0.16
CA ALA A 64 2.89 4.36 -0.72
C ALA A 64 3.69 4.81 -1.95
N THR A 65 4.68 4.03 -2.36
CA THR A 65 5.45 4.27 -3.60
C THR A 65 4.54 4.13 -4.82
N THR A 66 4.67 5.05 -5.78
CA THR A 66 3.88 5.08 -7.02
C THR A 66 4.13 3.86 -7.91
N THR A 67 3.12 3.47 -8.69
CA THR A 67 3.21 2.38 -9.68
C THR A 67 3.93 2.85 -10.96
N ASN A 68 4.44 1.93 -11.79
CA ASN A 68 5.18 2.26 -13.01
C ASN A 68 4.29 2.53 -14.24
N SER A 69 2.95 2.62 -14.09
CA SER A 69 2.01 2.80 -15.20
C SER A 69 1.83 4.25 -15.66
N PHE A 70 2.12 5.21 -14.78
CA PHE A 70 2.08 6.64 -15.05
C PHE A 70 3.44 7.29 -14.81
N ASN A 71 3.71 8.38 -15.54
CA ASN A 71 4.89 9.20 -15.26
C ASN A 71 4.79 9.79 -13.86
N LYS A 72 5.91 9.84 -13.17
CA LYS A 72 6.01 10.49 -11.86
C LYS A 72 6.19 11.98 -12.04
N ASN A 73 5.57 12.74 -11.14
CA ASN A 73 5.72 14.20 -11.10
C ASN A 73 5.96 14.65 -9.65
N PRO A 74 6.97 15.47 -9.38
CA PRO A 74 7.24 16.00 -8.05
C PRO A 74 6.22 17.06 -7.66
N HIS A 75 5.90 17.15 -6.35
CA HIS A 75 5.18 18.28 -5.78
C HIS A 75 6.15 19.43 -5.48
N LEU A 76 5.76 20.66 -5.77
CA LEU A 76 6.58 21.84 -5.42
C LEU A 76 6.68 22.02 -3.90
N MET A 77 5.61 21.65 -3.20
CA MET A 77 5.58 21.58 -1.75
C MET A 77 5.02 20.22 -1.33
N ARG A 78 5.67 19.56 -0.34
CA ARG A 78 5.27 18.24 0.14
C ARG A 78 3.77 18.18 0.52
N MET A 79 3.09 17.12 0.11
CA MET A 79 1.75 16.78 0.58
C MET A 79 1.86 15.90 1.83
N TRP A 80 1.18 16.32 2.88
CA TRP A 80 1.19 15.65 4.18
C TRP A 80 -0.03 14.75 4.36
N SER A 81 0.07 13.74 5.23
CA SER A 81 -1.09 13.05 5.80
C SER A 81 -1.59 13.80 7.03
N LEU A 82 -2.75 13.45 7.54
CA LEU A 82 -3.25 13.95 8.83
C LEU A 82 -3.03 12.90 9.92
N ASP A 83 -2.86 13.33 11.15
CA ASP A 83 -2.95 12.46 12.32
C ASP A 83 -4.43 12.25 12.65
N ASP A 84 -4.80 11.01 12.97
CA ASP A 84 -6.17 10.66 13.31
C ASP A 84 -6.42 10.80 14.81
N VAL A 85 -7.64 11.25 15.13
CA VAL A 85 -8.22 11.36 16.47
C VAL A 85 -9.53 10.56 16.44
N PHE A 86 -9.73 9.66 17.41
CA PHE A 86 -10.83 8.70 17.39
C PHE A 86 -11.91 8.94 18.46
N ASN A 87 -11.61 9.77 19.45
CA ASN A 87 -12.53 10.03 20.56
C ASN A 87 -12.34 11.44 21.12
N GLN A 88 -13.32 11.85 21.92
CA GLN A 88 -13.38 13.17 22.53
C GLN A 88 -12.17 13.49 23.41
N SER A 89 -11.64 12.52 24.14
CA SER A 89 -10.49 12.73 25.03
C SER A 89 -9.20 13.00 24.23
N GLU A 90 -9.00 12.33 23.12
CA GLU A 90 -7.88 12.58 22.20
C GLU A 90 -8.00 13.95 21.55
N LEU A 91 -9.20 14.32 21.08
CA LEU A 91 -9.47 15.65 20.53
C LEU A 91 -9.18 16.73 21.57
N GLN A 92 -9.68 16.57 22.79
CA GLN A 92 -9.45 17.53 23.86
C GLN A 92 -7.95 17.68 24.18
N ALA A 93 -7.21 16.60 24.23
CA ALA A 93 -5.76 16.64 24.45
C ALA A 93 -5.03 17.38 23.30
N TRP A 94 -5.44 17.15 22.04
CA TRP A 94 -4.89 17.85 20.88
C TRP A 94 -5.18 19.35 20.93
N LEU A 95 -6.43 19.76 21.22
CA LEU A 95 -6.84 21.15 21.36
C LEU A 95 -6.12 21.84 22.52
N GLN A 96 -6.05 21.21 23.72
CA GLN A 96 -5.40 21.76 24.89
C GLN A 96 -3.90 22.04 24.64
N ARG A 97 -3.20 21.18 23.91
CA ARG A 97 -1.80 21.38 23.54
C ARG A 97 -1.63 22.67 22.72
N ILE A 98 -2.56 22.96 21.81
CA ILE A 98 -2.52 24.16 20.97
C ILE A 98 -2.95 25.39 21.77
N LEU A 99 -4.10 25.35 22.43
CA LEU A 99 -4.68 26.48 23.15
C LEU A 99 -3.85 26.92 24.37
N LYS A 100 -3.07 25.99 24.96
CA LYS A 100 -2.11 26.35 26.04
C LYS A 100 -1.01 27.27 25.55
N ALA A 101 -0.53 27.09 24.31
CA ALA A 101 0.49 27.93 23.71
C ALA A 101 -0.11 29.16 22.99
N TYR A 102 -1.28 29.01 22.40
CA TYR A 102 -1.97 29.99 21.57
C TYR A 102 -3.45 30.09 21.97
N PRO A 103 -3.77 30.82 23.07
CA PRO A 103 -5.14 30.89 23.60
C PRO A 103 -6.17 31.53 22.65
N SER A 104 -5.71 32.33 21.67
CA SER A 104 -6.55 32.98 20.66
C SER A 104 -6.73 32.18 19.38
N ALA A 105 -6.14 30.98 19.28
CA ALA A 105 -6.23 30.15 18.09
C ALA A 105 -7.70 29.79 17.78
N SER A 106 -8.06 29.89 16.50
CA SER A 106 -9.34 29.41 15.98
C SER A 106 -9.15 28.23 15.04
N PHE A 107 -10.21 27.50 14.78
CA PHE A 107 -10.14 26.23 14.06
C PHE A 107 -11.13 26.20 12.92
N VAL A 108 -10.67 25.91 11.72
CA VAL A 108 -11.52 25.62 10.56
C VAL A 108 -11.83 24.12 10.56
N CYS A 109 -13.13 23.79 10.59
CA CYS A 109 -13.63 22.43 10.49
C CYS A 109 -14.29 22.21 9.14
N SER A 110 -14.02 21.07 8.52
CA SER A 110 -14.59 20.66 7.23
C SER A 110 -14.84 19.15 7.18
N PRO A 111 -15.79 18.69 6.34
CA PRO A 111 -16.00 17.26 6.12
C PRO A 111 -14.71 16.60 5.59
N LYS A 112 -14.36 15.47 6.17
CA LYS A 112 -13.30 14.61 5.64
C LYS A 112 -13.89 13.72 4.56
N LEU A 113 -13.67 14.11 3.32
CA LEU A 113 -14.12 13.36 2.15
C LEU A 113 -13.30 12.09 1.98
N ASP A 114 -13.95 11.01 1.61
CA ASP A 114 -13.31 9.74 1.26
C ASP A 114 -13.15 9.63 -0.26
N GLY A 115 -11.99 10.03 -0.76
CA GLY A 115 -11.67 10.12 -2.17
C GLY A 115 -10.19 9.91 -2.46
N VAL A 116 -9.69 10.56 -3.50
CA VAL A 116 -8.29 10.51 -3.92
C VAL A 116 -7.70 11.91 -3.93
N SER A 117 -6.67 12.13 -3.14
CA SER A 117 -6.02 13.44 -3.07
C SER A 117 -5.30 13.77 -4.38
N LEU A 118 -5.55 14.97 -4.88
CA LEU A 118 -4.99 15.51 -6.12
C LEU A 118 -4.39 16.89 -5.87
N ASN A 119 -3.23 17.14 -6.47
CA ASN A 119 -2.54 18.43 -6.49
C ASN A 119 -2.59 19.01 -7.91
N LEU A 120 -3.16 20.19 -8.07
CA LEU A 120 -3.28 20.91 -9.33
C LEU A 120 -2.26 22.06 -9.35
N LEU A 121 -1.35 22.05 -10.31
CA LEU A 121 -0.40 23.15 -10.50
C LEU A 121 -0.90 24.07 -11.60
N TYR A 122 -1.06 25.35 -11.26
CA TYR A 122 -1.33 26.42 -12.21
C TYR A 122 -0.12 27.35 -12.31
N GLN A 123 0.17 27.76 -13.54
CA GLN A 123 1.18 28.77 -13.85
C GLN A 123 0.58 29.74 -14.88
N HIS A 124 0.71 31.03 -14.63
CA HIS A 124 0.12 32.08 -15.48
C HIS A 124 -1.36 31.82 -15.79
N GLY A 125 -2.12 31.48 -14.77
CA GLY A 125 -3.55 31.17 -14.84
C GLY A 125 -3.90 29.85 -15.52
N LYS A 126 -2.96 29.09 -16.10
CA LYS A 126 -3.23 27.88 -16.86
C LYS A 126 -2.90 26.62 -16.03
N LEU A 127 -3.79 25.61 -16.09
CA LEU A 127 -3.53 24.31 -15.50
C LEU A 127 -2.37 23.60 -16.23
N VAL A 128 -1.23 23.45 -15.57
CA VAL A 128 0.01 22.84 -16.10
C VAL A 128 0.05 21.33 -15.81
N SER A 129 -0.21 20.94 -14.55
CA SER A 129 -0.20 19.55 -14.15
C SER A 129 -1.21 19.23 -13.08
N ALA A 130 -1.65 17.96 -13.06
CA ALA A 130 -2.44 17.36 -12.01
C ALA A 130 -1.74 16.08 -11.55
N THR A 131 -1.43 15.98 -10.26
CA THR A 131 -0.56 14.94 -9.68
C THR A 131 -1.24 14.34 -8.46
N THR A 132 -1.34 13.00 -8.41
CA THR A 132 -1.86 12.31 -7.21
C THR A 132 -0.90 12.50 -6.03
N ARG A 133 -1.37 12.33 -4.78
CA ARG A 133 -0.53 12.52 -3.60
C ARG A 133 0.74 11.66 -3.61
N GLY A 134 0.65 10.40 -4.05
CA GLY A 134 1.76 9.46 -4.05
C GLY A 134 2.37 9.28 -2.66
N ASN A 135 3.70 9.43 -2.56
CA ASN A 135 4.46 9.37 -1.30
C ASN A 135 4.57 10.75 -0.60
N GLY A 136 3.84 11.74 -1.09
CA GLY A 136 3.85 13.11 -0.59
C GLY A 136 4.95 14.01 -1.17
N LEU A 137 6.00 13.46 -1.77
CA LEU A 137 7.06 14.20 -2.47
C LEU A 137 6.85 14.15 -3.99
N GLU A 138 6.39 13.02 -4.50
CA GLU A 138 6.05 12.78 -5.89
C GLU A 138 4.80 11.91 -5.99
N GLY A 139 4.02 12.09 -7.04
CA GLY A 139 2.83 11.31 -7.35
C GLY A 139 2.74 10.95 -8.82
N GLU A 140 1.64 10.32 -9.23
CA GLU A 140 1.35 9.97 -10.62
C GLU A 140 0.80 11.18 -11.36
N LEU A 141 1.33 11.46 -12.54
CA LEU A 141 0.88 12.54 -13.41
C LEU A 141 -0.40 12.11 -14.14
N VAL A 142 -1.54 12.68 -13.75
CA VAL A 142 -2.88 12.34 -14.26
C VAL A 142 -3.54 13.53 -14.96
N SER A 143 -2.76 14.44 -15.52
CA SER A 143 -3.26 15.70 -16.11
C SER A 143 -4.27 15.49 -17.23
N ALA A 144 -4.10 14.46 -18.06
CA ALA A 144 -5.04 14.12 -19.12
C ALA A 144 -6.43 13.77 -18.56
N ASN A 145 -6.46 12.98 -17.48
CA ASN A 145 -7.68 12.56 -16.80
C ASN A 145 -8.32 13.73 -16.04
N ALA A 146 -7.53 14.50 -15.29
CA ALA A 146 -8.00 15.61 -14.49
C ALA A 146 -8.71 16.70 -15.32
N LYS A 147 -8.30 16.94 -16.56
CA LYS A 147 -8.95 17.86 -17.50
C LYS A 147 -10.39 17.49 -17.86
N HIS A 148 -10.77 16.23 -17.65
CA HIS A 148 -12.16 15.77 -17.86
C HIS A 148 -13.04 15.90 -16.62
N ILE A 149 -12.50 16.34 -15.48
CA ILE A 149 -13.26 16.63 -14.28
C ILE A 149 -13.90 18.02 -14.44
N ALA A 150 -15.21 18.06 -14.61
CA ALA A 150 -15.92 19.25 -15.07
C ALA A 150 -15.76 20.50 -14.17
N ASN A 151 -15.54 20.31 -12.86
CA ASN A 151 -15.38 21.41 -11.89
C ASN A 151 -13.90 21.74 -11.58
N ILE A 152 -12.95 21.28 -12.42
CA ILE A 152 -11.59 21.78 -12.41
C ILE A 152 -11.45 22.85 -13.49
N PRO A 153 -11.27 24.14 -13.13
CA PRO A 153 -11.02 25.20 -14.11
C PRO A 153 -9.74 24.94 -14.91
N HIS A 154 -9.78 25.02 -16.23
CA HIS A 154 -8.57 24.94 -17.04
C HIS A 154 -7.75 26.24 -16.97
N PHE A 155 -8.45 27.35 -16.66
CA PHE A 155 -7.86 28.67 -16.48
C PHE A 155 -8.44 29.31 -15.22
N ILE A 156 -7.58 29.97 -14.44
CA ILE A 156 -7.93 30.72 -13.22
C ILE A 156 -7.45 32.16 -13.33
N ALA A 157 -8.10 33.08 -12.64
CA ALA A 157 -7.76 34.51 -12.63
C ALA A 157 -6.60 34.80 -11.65
N TYR A 158 -5.45 34.15 -11.83
CA TYR A 158 -4.24 34.35 -11.04
C TYR A 158 -2.99 34.13 -11.89
N ASP A 159 -2.18 35.15 -12.07
CA ASP A 159 -1.01 35.12 -12.99
C ASP A 159 0.26 34.53 -12.34
N GLY A 160 0.21 34.12 -11.09
CA GLY A 160 1.35 33.51 -10.41
C GLY A 160 1.40 31.98 -10.58
N GLU A 161 2.35 31.37 -9.85
CA GLU A 161 2.43 29.93 -9.65
C GLU A 161 1.68 29.54 -8.38
N ILE A 162 0.75 28.58 -8.49
CA ILE A 162 -0.01 28.09 -7.34
C ILE A 162 -0.34 26.60 -7.47
N GLU A 163 -0.13 25.86 -6.37
CA GLU A 163 -0.67 24.51 -6.19
C GLU A 163 -2.00 24.57 -5.45
N ILE A 164 -3.08 24.04 -6.05
CA ILE A 164 -4.39 23.86 -5.42
C ILE A 164 -4.59 22.40 -5.13
N ARG A 165 -4.87 22.08 -3.86
CA ARG A 165 -5.00 20.73 -3.34
C ARG A 165 -6.45 20.42 -3.01
N GLY A 166 -6.87 19.21 -3.36
CA GLY A 166 -8.24 18.79 -3.13
C GLY A 166 -8.39 17.28 -3.17
N GLU A 167 -9.63 16.85 -3.02
CA GLU A 167 -10.03 15.45 -3.08
C GLU A 167 -10.87 15.21 -4.33
N VAL A 168 -10.51 14.20 -5.12
CA VAL A 168 -11.32 13.70 -6.24
C VAL A 168 -12.27 12.65 -5.70
N ILE A 169 -13.55 12.86 -5.92
CA ILE A 169 -14.63 11.98 -5.45
C ILE A 169 -15.57 11.61 -6.60
N ILE A 170 -16.38 10.60 -6.38
CA ILE A 170 -17.61 10.34 -7.13
C ILE A 170 -18.80 10.46 -6.17
N SER A 171 -19.89 11.08 -6.60
CA SER A 171 -21.08 11.16 -5.75
C SER A 171 -21.70 9.77 -5.53
N LYS A 172 -22.39 9.56 -4.39
CA LYS A 172 -23.12 8.31 -4.12
C LYS A 172 -24.06 7.95 -5.27
N LYS A 173 -24.82 8.94 -5.76
CA LYS A 173 -25.75 8.80 -6.89
C LYS A 173 -25.04 8.35 -8.18
N ASP A 174 -23.91 8.98 -8.52
CA ASP A 174 -23.17 8.64 -9.75
C ASP A 174 -22.43 7.30 -9.62
N PHE A 175 -22.00 6.94 -8.41
CA PHE A 175 -21.45 5.63 -8.10
C PHE A 175 -22.46 4.50 -8.33
N ASP A 176 -23.70 4.67 -7.81
CA ASP A 176 -24.77 3.68 -7.99
C ASP A 176 -25.14 3.53 -9.46
N ALA A 177 -25.23 4.64 -10.20
CA ALA A 177 -25.48 4.63 -11.64
C ALA A 177 -24.36 3.91 -12.39
N LEU A 178 -23.10 4.18 -12.06
CA LEU A 178 -21.92 3.55 -12.64
C LEU A 178 -21.92 2.04 -12.40
N ASN A 179 -22.18 1.59 -11.18
CA ASN A 179 -22.22 0.16 -10.86
C ASN A 179 -23.40 -0.55 -11.57
N LYS A 180 -24.53 0.13 -11.73
CA LYS A 180 -25.66 -0.40 -12.52
C LYS A 180 -25.30 -0.57 -14.00
N GLU A 181 -24.58 0.37 -14.60
CA GLU A 181 -24.07 0.26 -15.97
C GLU A 181 -23.10 -0.92 -16.11
N ARG A 182 -22.15 -1.08 -15.15
CA ARG A 182 -21.19 -2.17 -15.14
C ARG A 182 -21.87 -3.53 -14.99
N LEU A 183 -22.88 -3.63 -14.12
CA LEU A 183 -23.68 -4.84 -13.97
C LEU A 183 -24.35 -5.24 -15.29
N ASN A 184 -24.96 -4.30 -15.99
CA ASN A 184 -25.59 -4.53 -17.30
C ASN A 184 -24.57 -4.94 -18.37
N ALA A 185 -23.32 -4.48 -18.25
CA ALA A 185 -22.22 -4.85 -19.14
C ALA A 185 -21.49 -6.15 -18.73
N ASN A 186 -21.93 -6.84 -17.67
CA ASN A 186 -21.24 -7.99 -17.06
C ASN A 186 -19.78 -7.68 -16.67
N GLU A 187 -19.51 -6.44 -16.22
CA GLU A 187 -18.22 -6.03 -15.70
C GLU A 187 -18.17 -6.15 -14.17
N PRO A 188 -16.98 -6.34 -13.57
CA PRO A 188 -16.81 -6.32 -12.11
C PRO A 188 -17.26 -4.99 -11.52
N LEU A 189 -18.02 -5.02 -10.43
CA LEU A 189 -18.47 -3.81 -9.74
C LEU A 189 -17.33 -3.16 -8.96
N PHE A 190 -17.39 -1.83 -8.83
CA PHE A 190 -16.52 -1.15 -7.87
C PHE A 190 -17.02 -1.40 -6.45
N ALA A 191 -16.10 -1.66 -5.53
CA ALA A 191 -16.42 -1.97 -4.14
C ALA A 191 -17.01 -0.75 -3.40
N ASN A 192 -16.53 0.46 -3.72
CA ASN A 192 -16.90 1.70 -3.06
C ASN A 192 -16.63 2.93 -3.95
N PRO A 193 -17.21 4.10 -3.61
CA PRO A 193 -16.99 5.36 -4.32
C PRO A 193 -15.51 5.78 -4.41
N ARG A 194 -14.71 5.56 -3.36
CA ARG A 194 -13.28 5.90 -3.37
C ARG A 194 -12.52 5.06 -4.41
N ASN A 195 -12.72 3.74 -4.43
CA ASN A 195 -12.09 2.86 -5.43
C ASN A 195 -12.57 3.20 -6.84
N ALA A 196 -13.85 3.56 -6.99
CA ALA A 196 -14.37 4.04 -8.26
C ALA A 196 -13.70 5.34 -8.71
N ALA A 197 -13.48 6.29 -7.80
CA ALA A 197 -12.79 7.55 -8.09
C ALA A 197 -11.30 7.29 -8.44
N SER A 198 -10.60 6.48 -7.65
CA SER A 198 -9.20 6.11 -7.87
C SER A 198 -9.00 5.40 -9.20
N GLY A 199 -9.75 4.32 -9.43
CA GLY A 199 -9.68 3.56 -10.67
C GLY A 199 -10.09 4.35 -11.91
N SER A 200 -11.00 5.34 -11.75
CA SER A 200 -11.42 6.22 -12.85
C SER A 200 -10.39 7.31 -13.16
N LEU A 201 -9.73 7.86 -12.14
CA LEU A 201 -8.69 8.88 -12.31
C LEU A 201 -7.41 8.29 -12.94
N ARG A 202 -7.17 6.99 -12.76
CA ARG A 202 -5.96 6.27 -13.21
C ARG A 202 -6.19 5.44 -14.48
N GLN A 203 -7.14 5.86 -15.34
CA GLN A 203 -7.35 5.24 -16.65
C GLN A 203 -6.29 5.71 -17.64
N LEU A 204 -5.74 4.78 -18.43
CA LEU A 204 -4.81 5.12 -19.52
C LEU A 204 -5.52 5.86 -20.66
N ASP A 205 -6.77 5.52 -20.93
CA ASP A 205 -7.67 6.26 -21.81
C ASP A 205 -8.49 7.26 -21.00
N SER A 206 -8.18 8.55 -21.16
CA SER A 206 -8.85 9.64 -20.43
C SER A 206 -10.33 9.84 -20.83
N GLU A 207 -10.77 9.33 -21.99
CA GLU A 207 -12.20 9.38 -22.37
C GLU A 207 -13.06 8.50 -21.45
N ILE A 208 -12.48 7.47 -20.85
CA ILE A 208 -13.16 6.68 -19.81
C ILE A 208 -13.41 7.55 -18.58
N THR A 209 -12.42 8.33 -18.13
CA THR A 209 -12.53 9.26 -17.00
C THR A 209 -13.65 10.27 -17.21
N LYS A 210 -13.78 10.81 -18.43
CA LYS A 210 -14.82 11.77 -18.81
C LYS A 210 -16.24 11.26 -18.55
N LYS A 211 -16.48 9.95 -18.76
CA LYS A 211 -17.79 9.32 -18.54
C LYS A 211 -18.09 9.07 -17.06
N ARG A 212 -17.11 9.17 -16.16
CA ARG A 212 -17.22 8.75 -14.75
C ARG A 212 -17.76 9.81 -13.80
N LYS A 213 -18.03 11.05 -14.27
CA LYS A 213 -18.59 12.17 -13.50
C LYS A 213 -17.86 12.44 -12.17
N LEU A 214 -16.53 12.41 -12.20
CA LEU A 214 -15.71 12.75 -11.05
C LEU A 214 -15.87 14.23 -10.71
N GLN A 215 -15.71 14.56 -9.42
CA GLN A 215 -15.72 15.92 -8.89
C GLN A 215 -14.44 16.17 -8.08
N PHE A 216 -13.91 17.37 -8.17
CA PHE A 216 -12.78 17.83 -7.38
C PHE A 216 -13.26 18.81 -6.31
N ILE A 217 -13.00 18.54 -5.05
CA ILE A 217 -13.33 19.39 -3.92
C ILE A 217 -12.04 19.92 -3.32
N PRO A 218 -11.70 21.21 -3.49
CA PRO A 218 -10.48 21.78 -2.97
C PRO A 218 -10.50 21.87 -1.46
N TRP A 219 -9.36 21.60 -0.81
CA TRP A 219 -9.23 21.70 0.64
C TRP A 219 -8.01 22.51 1.10
N GLY A 220 -7.23 23.09 0.18
CA GLY A 220 -6.11 23.95 0.56
C GLY A 220 -5.18 24.28 -0.60
N VAL A 221 -4.13 25.00 -0.28
CA VAL A 221 -3.06 25.37 -1.22
C VAL A 221 -1.74 24.70 -0.84
N GLY A 222 -0.88 24.50 -1.82
CA GLY A 222 0.51 24.12 -1.64
C GLY A 222 1.46 25.30 -1.83
N LYS A 223 2.36 25.23 -2.82
CA LYS A 223 3.26 26.34 -3.17
C LYS A 223 2.47 27.51 -3.73
N HIS A 224 2.70 28.71 -3.22
CA HIS A 224 2.16 29.99 -3.72
C HIS A 224 3.03 31.15 -3.25
N SER A 225 2.84 32.35 -3.83
CA SER A 225 3.51 33.60 -3.44
C SER A 225 2.60 34.60 -2.72
N LEU A 226 1.35 34.21 -2.41
CA LEU A 226 0.36 35.07 -1.74
C LEU A 226 0.61 35.11 -0.23
N ASN A 227 0.23 36.23 0.39
CA ASN A 227 0.33 36.43 1.84
C ASN A 227 -1.08 36.34 2.45
N PHE A 228 -1.50 35.14 2.77
CA PHE A 228 -2.73 34.91 3.54
C PHE A 228 -2.43 35.03 5.04
N LEU A 229 -3.38 35.56 5.80
CA LEU A 229 -3.33 35.62 7.26
C LEU A 229 -3.98 34.40 7.91
N SER A 230 -4.98 33.82 7.23
CA SER A 230 -5.73 32.69 7.76
C SER A 230 -5.98 31.60 6.71
N PHE A 231 -6.20 30.38 7.20
CA PHE A 231 -6.56 29.24 6.36
C PHE A 231 -7.92 29.43 5.69
N LYS A 232 -8.88 30.06 6.39
CA LYS A 232 -10.19 30.40 5.83
C LYS A 232 -10.05 31.33 4.63
N GLU A 233 -9.17 32.34 4.71
CA GLU A 233 -8.87 33.25 3.58
C GLU A 233 -8.31 32.49 2.36
N CYS A 234 -7.43 31.49 2.58
CA CYS A 234 -6.95 30.63 1.51
C CYS A 234 -8.09 29.87 0.81
N LEU A 235 -9.06 29.35 1.59
CA LEU A 235 -10.20 28.63 1.03
C LEU A 235 -11.15 29.57 0.27
N ASP A 236 -11.39 30.77 0.78
CA ASP A 236 -12.21 31.78 0.11
C ASP A 236 -11.56 32.24 -1.21
N PHE A 237 -10.24 32.37 -1.21
CA PHE A 237 -9.48 32.68 -2.42
C PHE A 237 -9.64 31.55 -3.47
N ILE A 238 -9.52 30.29 -3.08
CA ILE A 238 -9.73 29.16 -4.01
C ILE A 238 -11.13 29.23 -4.64
N VAL A 239 -12.17 29.52 -3.85
CA VAL A 239 -13.54 29.69 -4.36
C VAL A 239 -13.62 30.86 -5.36
N SER A 240 -12.93 31.99 -5.08
CA SER A 240 -12.87 33.14 -6.00
C SER A 240 -12.21 32.83 -7.35
N LEU A 241 -11.37 31.79 -7.41
CA LEU A 241 -10.78 31.27 -8.65
C LEU A 241 -11.70 30.38 -9.48
N GLY A 242 -12.94 30.16 -9.03
CA GLY A 242 -13.95 29.36 -9.74
C GLY A 242 -14.07 27.90 -9.30
N PHE A 243 -13.43 27.52 -8.19
CA PHE A 243 -13.60 26.19 -7.60
C PHE A 243 -14.87 26.12 -6.73
N SER A 244 -15.38 24.90 -6.55
CA SER A 244 -16.52 24.65 -5.68
C SER A 244 -16.18 24.91 -4.21
N ALA A 245 -17.10 25.56 -3.47
CA ALA A 245 -16.97 25.70 -2.03
C ALA A 245 -17.13 24.35 -1.30
N ILE A 246 -16.43 24.19 -0.18
CA ILE A 246 -16.60 23.04 0.71
C ILE A 246 -17.92 23.22 1.47
N GLN A 247 -18.82 22.24 1.39
CA GLN A 247 -20.02 22.21 2.21
C GLN A 247 -19.69 21.97 3.69
N TYR A 248 -20.51 22.50 4.60
CA TYR A 248 -20.32 22.36 6.06
C TYR A 248 -18.96 22.88 6.58
N LEU A 249 -18.36 23.84 5.88
CA LEU A 249 -17.17 24.54 6.37
C LEU A 249 -17.55 25.46 7.52
N SER A 250 -16.88 25.36 8.66
CA SER A 250 -17.13 26.18 9.85
C SER A 250 -15.84 26.71 10.48
N LEU A 251 -15.93 27.90 11.10
CA LEU A 251 -14.87 28.48 11.91
C LEU A 251 -15.27 28.42 13.38
N ASN A 252 -14.45 27.80 14.22
CA ASN A 252 -14.75 27.48 15.59
C ASN A 252 -13.67 28.00 16.52
N LYS A 253 -14.04 28.40 17.73
CA LYS A 253 -13.14 29.01 18.73
C LYS A 253 -12.89 28.11 19.93
N ASN A 254 -13.69 27.09 20.14
CA ASN A 254 -13.61 26.24 21.32
C ASN A 254 -14.01 24.79 21.00
N HIS A 255 -13.73 23.92 21.96
CA HIS A 255 -14.02 22.49 21.87
C HIS A 255 -15.52 22.19 21.64
N GLN A 256 -16.41 22.93 22.32
CA GLN A 256 -17.85 22.69 22.23
C GLN A 256 -18.38 22.94 20.81
N GLU A 257 -18.00 24.04 20.18
CA GLU A 257 -18.39 24.35 18.80
C GLU A 257 -17.89 23.29 17.80
N ILE A 258 -16.68 22.76 18.03
CA ILE A 258 -16.10 21.69 17.21
C ILE A 258 -16.91 20.39 17.37
N GLU A 259 -17.28 20.03 18.58
CA GLU A 259 -18.11 18.83 18.87
C GLU A 259 -19.52 18.96 18.27
N GLU A 260 -20.14 20.13 18.36
CA GLU A 260 -21.46 20.39 17.75
C GLU A 260 -21.42 20.20 16.22
N ASN A 261 -20.37 20.70 15.57
CA ASN A 261 -20.16 20.49 14.14
C ASN A 261 -19.89 19.02 13.79
N TYR A 262 -19.09 18.34 14.60
CA TYR A 262 -18.82 16.92 14.43
C TYR A 262 -20.10 16.08 14.51
N HIS A 263 -20.94 16.32 15.52
CA HIS A 263 -22.22 15.65 15.67
C HIS A 263 -23.21 16.00 14.54
N THR A 264 -23.15 17.22 14.02
CA THR A 264 -23.94 17.63 12.85
C THR A 264 -23.51 16.81 11.63
N LEU A 265 -22.22 16.70 11.36
CA LEU A 265 -21.71 15.91 10.25
C LEU A 265 -22.05 14.41 10.38
N ILE A 266 -22.06 13.86 11.62
CA ILE A 266 -22.49 12.48 11.85
C ILE A 266 -23.97 12.30 11.47
N ARG A 267 -24.86 13.22 11.87
CA ARG A 267 -26.28 13.15 11.53
C ARG A 267 -26.53 13.26 10.02
N GLU A 268 -25.78 14.16 9.37
CA GLU A 268 -25.92 14.41 7.93
C GLU A 268 -25.16 13.40 7.05
N ARG A 269 -24.33 12.52 7.65
CA ARG A 269 -23.42 11.60 6.95
C ARG A 269 -24.14 10.76 5.88
N GLU A 270 -25.32 10.22 6.20
CA GLU A 270 -26.05 9.36 5.26
C GLU A 270 -26.62 10.16 4.08
N GLY A 271 -27.14 11.37 4.35
CA GLY A 271 -27.69 12.29 3.33
C GLY A 271 -26.63 13.05 2.53
N PHE A 272 -25.38 13.07 2.99
CA PHE A 272 -24.31 13.77 2.29
C PHE A 272 -24.04 13.15 0.92
N PHE A 273 -23.80 14.01 -0.08
CA PHE A 273 -23.65 13.57 -1.49
C PHE A 273 -22.45 12.67 -1.76
N ALA A 274 -21.44 12.69 -0.90
CA ALA A 274 -20.21 11.89 -0.98
C ALA A 274 -20.00 11.04 0.28
N LEU A 275 -19.05 10.10 0.27
CA LEU A 275 -18.65 9.38 1.47
C LEU A 275 -17.81 10.28 2.38
N LEU A 276 -18.06 10.16 3.67
CA LEU A 276 -17.33 10.86 4.73
C LEU A 276 -16.75 9.83 5.71
N ASP A 277 -15.48 10.00 6.09
CA ASP A 277 -14.82 9.16 7.09
C ASP A 277 -14.51 9.91 8.39
N GLY A 278 -14.82 11.24 8.46
CA GLY A 278 -14.57 12.06 9.62
C GLY A 278 -14.79 13.56 9.37
N MET A 279 -14.16 14.35 10.22
CA MET A 279 -14.05 15.79 10.12
C MET A 279 -12.57 16.19 10.15
N VAL A 280 -12.14 17.09 9.28
CA VAL A 280 -10.80 17.69 9.33
C VAL A 280 -10.86 18.96 10.16
N ILE A 281 -9.93 19.12 11.08
CA ILE A 281 -9.78 20.28 11.95
C ILE A 281 -8.41 20.89 11.69
N VAL A 282 -8.36 22.18 11.35
CA VAL A 282 -7.12 22.90 11.00
C VAL A 282 -7.09 24.19 11.81
N VAL A 283 -5.95 24.52 12.42
CA VAL A 283 -5.72 25.85 13.02
C VAL A 283 -5.84 26.90 11.93
N ASN A 284 -6.63 27.95 12.19
CA ASN A 284 -6.96 28.94 11.17
C ASN A 284 -5.82 29.95 10.90
N GLU A 285 -5.09 30.37 11.92
CA GLU A 285 -4.02 31.37 11.83
C GLU A 285 -2.75 30.76 11.23
N LEU A 286 -2.29 31.27 10.09
CA LEU A 286 -1.16 30.70 9.35
C LEU A 286 0.21 30.93 10.02
N ASP A 287 0.37 31.96 10.81
CA ASP A 287 1.56 32.16 11.64
C ASP A 287 1.66 31.11 12.75
N ILE A 288 0.56 30.80 13.43
CA ILE A 288 0.49 29.70 14.40
C ILE A 288 0.80 28.35 13.73
N GLN A 289 0.29 28.13 12.51
CA GLN A 289 0.62 26.91 11.75
C GLN A 289 2.12 26.77 11.49
N LYS A 290 2.80 27.87 11.12
CA LYS A 290 4.25 27.89 10.90
C LYS A 290 5.03 27.56 12.17
N GLU A 291 4.63 28.09 13.32
CA GLU A 291 5.27 27.85 14.60
C GLU A 291 5.06 26.40 15.09
N LEU A 292 3.85 25.86 14.96
CA LEU A 292 3.54 24.48 15.30
C LEU A 292 4.30 23.47 14.42
N GLY A 293 4.46 23.79 13.13
CA GLY A 293 5.24 23.03 12.17
C GLY A 293 4.67 21.62 11.90
N TYR A 294 5.58 20.72 11.57
CA TYR A 294 5.25 19.39 11.07
C TYR A 294 5.96 18.29 11.87
N THR A 295 5.39 17.10 11.85
CA THR A 295 6.08 15.85 12.15
C THR A 295 6.72 15.34 10.85
N GLN A 296 7.27 14.12 10.86
CA GLN A 296 7.74 13.51 9.62
C GLN A 296 6.60 13.13 8.64
N LYS A 297 5.37 12.97 9.13
CA LYS A 297 4.22 12.49 8.35
C LYS A 297 3.09 13.49 8.24
N SER A 298 2.85 14.30 9.27
CA SER A 298 1.65 15.11 9.43
C SER A 298 1.95 16.51 9.93
N PRO A 299 1.10 17.52 9.62
CA PRO A 299 1.12 18.82 10.28
C PRO A 299 0.67 18.69 11.74
N LYS A 300 1.32 19.42 12.66
CA LYS A 300 0.91 19.46 14.07
C LYS A 300 -0.31 20.35 14.31
N PHE A 301 -0.61 21.20 13.35
CA PHE A 301 -1.71 22.19 13.37
C PHE A 301 -3.02 21.65 12.76
N ALA A 302 -3.05 20.42 12.30
CA ALA A 302 -4.25 19.79 11.75
C ALA A 302 -4.40 18.35 12.22
N CYS A 303 -5.64 17.90 12.35
CA CYS A 303 -5.96 16.49 12.65
C CYS A 303 -7.24 16.07 11.91
N ALA A 304 -7.44 14.76 11.81
CA ALA A 304 -8.64 14.15 11.29
C ALA A 304 -9.42 13.47 12.43
N TYR A 305 -10.56 14.04 12.79
CA TYR A 305 -11.47 13.45 13.80
C TYR A 305 -12.36 12.45 13.10
N LYS A 306 -12.02 11.17 13.25
CA LYS A 306 -12.69 10.05 12.57
C LYS A 306 -14.09 9.81 13.11
N PHE A 307 -15.01 9.46 12.23
CA PHE A 307 -16.34 9.01 12.65
C PHE A 307 -16.25 7.61 13.28
N PRO A 308 -17.12 7.30 14.24
CA PRO A 308 -17.25 5.94 14.71
C PRO A 308 -17.65 5.04 13.55
N ALA A 309 -17.10 3.83 13.54
CA ALA A 309 -17.46 2.83 12.55
C ALA A 309 -18.97 2.57 12.58
N LEU A 310 -19.59 2.43 11.40
CA LEU A 310 -21.00 2.09 11.32
C LEU A 310 -21.20 0.66 11.83
N GLU A 311 -21.91 0.54 12.94
CA GLU A 311 -22.29 -0.73 13.54
C GLU A 311 -23.68 -1.16 13.07
N LYS A 312 -23.80 -2.41 12.67
CA LYS A 312 -25.09 -3.06 12.40
C LYS A 312 -25.17 -4.40 13.12
N HIS A 313 -26.37 -4.81 13.39
CA HIS A 313 -26.64 -6.10 14.04
C HIS A 313 -27.10 -7.08 12.98
N THR A 314 -26.53 -8.27 12.98
CA THR A 314 -26.95 -9.37 12.12
C THR A 314 -26.75 -10.70 12.86
N LYS A 315 -27.17 -11.82 12.27
CA LYS A 315 -27.06 -13.16 12.85
C LYS A 315 -26.01 -13.98 12.11
N ILE A 316 -25.21 -14.74 12.84
CA ILE A 316 -24.32 -15.76 12.27
C ILE A 316 -25.17 -16.97 11.90
N ILE A 317 -25.25 -17.29 10.61
CA ILE A 317 -26.02 -18.44 10.09
C ILE A 317 -25.13 -19.63 9.74
N GLY A 318 -23.82 -19.47 9.74
CA GLY A 318 -22.85 -20.52 9.45
C GLY A 318 -21.41 -20.04 9.61
N VAL A 319 -20.49 -21.00 9.54
CA VAL A 319 -19.05 -20.73 9.50
C VAL A 319 -18.42 -21.59 8.43
N ILE A 320 -17.63 -20.98 7.55
CA ILE A 320 -16.82 -21.67 6.55
C ILE A 320 -15.34 -21.52 6.90
N ASN A 321 -14.56 -22.54 6.60
CA ASN A 321 -13.12 -22.54 6.83
C ASN A 321 -12.39 -22.40 5.51
N GLN A 322 -11.77 -21.27 5.30
CA GLN A 322 -10.94 -21.01 4.13
C GLN A 322 -9.52 -21.54 4.37
N VAL A 323 -8.95 -22.17 3.36
CA VAL A 323 -7.57 -22.69 3.39
C VAL A 323 -6.71 -21.75 2.55
N GLY A 324 -5.80 -21.04 3.19
CA GLY A 324 -4.85 -20.17 2.51
C GLY A 324 -3.65 -20.91 1.91
N ARG A 325 -2.81 -20.18 1.19
CA ARG A 325 -1.59 -20.71 0.53
C ARG A 325 -0.65 -21.46 1.47
N SER A 326 -0.40 -20.92 2.65
CA SER A 326 0.43 -21.57 3.67
C SER A 326 -0.24 -22.78 4.33
N GLY A 327 -1.49 -23.08 3.96
CA GLY A 327 -2.32 -24.08 4.64
C GLY A 327 -3.08 -23.53 5.84
N ALA A 328 -2.91 -22.26 6.20
CA ALA A 328 -3.62 -21.65 7.32
C ALA A 328 -5.14 -21.69 7.11
N ILE A 329 -5.85 -22.16 8.15
CA ILE A 329 -7.31 -22.23 8.17
C ILE A 329 -7.85 -20.94 8.80
N THR A 330 -8.57 -20.16 8.00
CA THR A 330 -9.21 -18.92 8.45
C THR A 330 -10.73 -19.14 8.54
N PRO A 331 -11.33 -19.06 9.75
CA PRO A 331 -12.78 -19.14 9.91
C PRO A 331 -13.43 -17.84 9.42
N VAL A 332 -14.49 -17.97 8.62
CA VAL A 332 -15.30 -16.87 8.09
C VAL A 332 -16.76 -17.13 8.45
N ALA A 333 -17.38 -16.18 9.17
CA ALA A 333 -18.79 -16.23 9.46
C ALA A 333 -19.63 -15.95 8.22
N LEU A 334 -20.64 -16.76 7.97
CA LEU A 334 -21.76 -16.47 7.10
C LEU A 334 -22.82 -15.72 7.91
N LEU A 335 -23.29 -14.60 7.40
CA LEU A 335 -24.20 -13.69 8.08
C LEU A 335 -25.55 -13.63 7.36
N GLU A 336 -26.62 -13.43 8.10
CA GLU A 336 -27.83 -12.88 7.48
C GLU A 336 -27.45 -11.58 6.77
N PRO A 337 -27.85 -11.40 5.49
CA PRO A 337 -27.47 -10.22 4.73
C PRO A 337 -27.85 -8.93 5.46
N VAL A 338 -26.90 -8.04 5.64
CA VAL A 338 -27.09 -6.72 6.30
C VAL A 338 -26.42 -5.64 5.48
N GLU A 339 -27.12 -4.54 5.27
CA GLU A 339 -26.56 -3.40 4.57
C GLU A 339 -25.76 -2.52 5.52
N ILE A 340 -24.47 -2.27 5.20
CA ILE A 340 -23.59 -1.36 5.93
C ILE A 340 -22.90 -0.45 4.93
N ALA A 341 -23.10 0.87 5.07
CA ALA A 341 -22.50 1.88 4.20
C ALA A 341 -22.72 1.61 2.70
N GLY A 342 -23.97 1.28 2.30
CA GLY A 342 -24.33 1.03 0.90
C GLY A 342 -23.84 -0.29 0.32
N ALA A 343 -23.26 -1.19 1.13
CA ALA A 343 -22.89 -2.53 0.68
C ALA A 343 -23.61 -3.62 1.48
N MET A 344 -24.05 -4.64 0.75
CA MET A 344 -24.68 -5.81 1.34
C MET A 344 -23.61 -6.77 1.88
N ILE A 345 -23.57 -6.96 3.20
CA ILE A 345 -22.61 -7.81 3.90
C ILE A 345 -23.28 -9.14 4.24
N ASN A 346 -22.71 -10.23 3.75
CA ASN A 346 -23.15 -11.60 4.03
C ASN A 346 -22.02 -12.49 4.58
N ARG A 347 -20.79 -11.96 4.71
CA ARG A 347 -19.65 -12.66 5.27
C ARG A 347 -18.81 -11.71 6.10
N ALA A 348 -18.23 -12.22 7.21
CA ALA A 348 -17.26 -11.48 8.02
C ALA A 348 -16.16 -12.42 8.51
N THR A 349 -14.91 -11.94 8.56
CA THR A 349 -13.82 -12.75 9.09
C THR A 349 -13.96 -12.91 10.61
N LEU A 350 -13.64 -14.12 11.07
CA LEU A 350 -13.51 -14.44 12.50
C LEU A 350 -12.03 -14.50 12.92
N HIS A 351 -11.11 -14.18 12.02
CA HIS A 351 -9.65 -14.18 12.17
C HIS A 351 -9.07 -15.57 12.48
N ASN A 352 -9.27 -16.10 13.67
CA ASN A 352 -8.81 -17.42 14.12
C ASN A 352 -9.68 -17.95 15.26
N TYR A 353 -9.49 -19.22 15.62
CA TYR A 353 -10.28 -19.89 16.66
C TYR A 353 -10.01 -19.36 18.08
N SER A 354 -8.82 -18.81 18.33
CA SER A 354 -8.51 -18.16 19.61
C SER A 354 -9.32 -16.87 19.80
N GLU A 355 -9.51 -16.08 18.74
CA GLU A 355 -10.37 -14.88 18.78
C GLU A 355 -11.85 -15.25 18.95
N ILE A 356 -12.33 -16.31 18.28
CA ILE A 356 -13.70 -16.83 18.47
C ILE A 356 -13.92 -17.17 19.94
N LYS A 357 -13.00 -17.94 20.55
CA LYS A 357 -13.05 -18.33 21.96
C LYS A 357 -12.97 -17.13 22.89
N LYS A 358 -12.02 -16.20 22.64
CA LYS A 358 -11.82 -14.99 23.46
C LYS A 358 -13.04 -14.09 23.47
N LYS A 359 -13.70 -13.93 22.31
CA LYS A 359 -14.92 -13.11 22.17
C LYS A 359 -16.19 -13.87 22.52
N ASN A 360 -16.12 -15.15 22.86
CA ASN A 360 -17.27 -16.03 23.14
C ASN A 360 -18.32 -16.02 22.01
N ILE A 361 -17.86 -16.02 20.74
CA ILE A 361 -18.75 -16.03 19.56
C ILE A 361 -19.26 -17.45 19.33
N MET A 362 -20.57 -17.58 19.15
CA MET A 362 -21.25 -18.84 18.87
C MET A 362 -22.00 -18.80 17.53
N LEU A 363 -22.22 -19.95 16.93
CA LEU A 363 -23.15 -20.09 15.81
C LEU A 363 -24.56 -19.70 16.30
N ASN A 364 -25.35 -19.06 15.47
CA ASN A 364 -26.66 -18.46 15.75
C ASN A 364 -26.62 -17.23 16.67
N ASP A 365 -25.45 -16.74 17.10
CA ASP A 365 -25.37 -15.46 17.79
C ASP A 365 -25.86 -14.31 16.92
N ARG A 366 -26.59 -13.37 17.54
CA ARG A 366 -26.66 -12.01 17.03
C ARG A 366 -25.35 -11.29 17.36
N VAL A 367 -24.77 -10.64 16.37
CA VAL A 367 -23.45 -10.02 16.46
C VAL A 367 -23.48 -8.57 16.00
N VAL A 368 -22.62 -7.78 16.57
CA VAL A 368 -22.30 -6.44 16.07
C VAL A 368 -21.25 -6.59 14.99
N VAL A 369 -21.61 -6.20 13.77
CA VAL A 369 -20.71 -6.14 12.62
C VAL A 369 -20.42 -4.71 12.28
N ILE A 370 -19.17 -4.39 12.09
CA ILE A 370 -18.74 -3.11 11.55
C ILE A 370 -18.16 -3.29 10.16
N ARG A 371 -18.37 -2.29 9.32
CA ARG A 371 -17.59 -2.04 8.14
C ARG A 371 -16.81 -0.75 8.42
N SER A 372 -15.53 -0.88 8.65
CA SER A 372 -14.66 0.26 8.87
C SER A 372 -13.81 0.46 7.63
N GLY A 373 -13.89 1.67 7.04
CA GLY A 373 -13.35 1.84 5.70
C GLY A 373 -13.91 0.74 4.77
N ASP A 374 -13.77 0.83 3.54
CA ASP A 374 -14.56 0.04 2.58
C ASP A 374 -14.19 -1.43 2.36
N VAL A 375 -13.53 -2.19 3.26
CA VAL A 375 -12.87 -3.41 2.81
C VAL A 375 -13.36 -4.72 3.40
N ILE A 376 -13.24 -4.99 4.69
CA ILE A 376 -13.59 -6.30 5.23
C ILE A 376 -14.51 -6.16 6.44
N PRO A 377 -15.72 -6.73 6.37
CA PRO A 377 -16.61 -6.78 7.52
C PRO A 377 -16.00 -7.56 8.68
N LYS A 378 -16.07 -7.00 9.89
CA LYS A 378 -15.51 -7.57 11.12
C LYS A 378 -16.59 -7.72 12.18
N ILE A 379 -16.60 -8.87 12.84
CA ILE A 379 -17.43 -9.07 14.02
C ILE A 379 -16.70 -8.50 15.24
N ILE A 380 -17.33 -7.54 15.91
CA ILE A 380 -16.80 -6.88 17.12
C ILE A 380 -17.08 -7.73 18.35
N LYS A 381 -18.36 -8.04 18.57
CA LYS A 381 -18.82 -8.79 19.74
C LYS A 381 -20.14 -9.49 19.47
N PRO A 382 -20.44 -10.59 20.17
CA PRO A 382 -21.79 -11.13 20.24
C PRO A 382 -22.69 -10.25 21.10
N LEU A 383 -23.99 -10.31 20.85
CA LEU A 383 -25.04 -9.71 21.68
C LEU A 383 -25.61 -10.81 22.58
N GLU A 384 -24.91 -11.12 23.66
CA GLU A 384 -25.24 -12.27 24.55
C GLU A 384 -26.64 -12.19 25.15
N SER A 385 -27.17 -10.97 25.34
CA SER A 385 -28.55 -10.75 25.82
C SER A 385 -29.63 -11.24 24.85
N TYR A 386 -29.31 -11.51 23.61
CA TYR A 386 -30.20 -12.05 22.59
C TYR A 386 -30.09 -13.58 22.42
N ARG A 387 -29.32 -14.26 23.29
CA ARG A 387 -29.22 -15.72 23.25
C ARG A 387 -30.48 -16.37 23.79
N ASP A 388 -31.02 -17.29 22.99
CA ASP A 388 -32.28 -18.00 23.28
C ASP A 388 -32.10 -19.50 23.49
N GLY A 389 -30.85 -19.97 23.60
CA GLY A 389 -30.49 -21.39 23.75
C GLY A 389 -30.25 -22.12 22.41
N SER A 390 -30.46 -21.46 21.27
CA SER A 390 -30.18 -22.04 19.94
C SER A 390 -28.70 -21.91 19.53
N GLN A 391 -27.87 -21.30 20.37
CA GLN A 391 -26.48 -21.07 20.09
C GLN A 391 -25.63 -22.31 20.31
N HIS A 392 -24.70 -22.56 19.38
CA HIS A 392 -23.75 -23.66 19.43
C HIS A 392 -22.31 -23.15 19.36
N LYS A 393 -21.40 -23.82 20.06
CA LYS A 393 -19.97 -23.48 19.97
C LYS A 393 -19.45 -23.70 18.55
N ILE A 394 -18.66 -22.76 18.07
CA ILE A 394 -17.91 -22.91 16.83
C ILE A 394 -16.65 -23.70 17.15
N GLU A 395 -16.64 -24.95 16.73
CA GLU A 395 -15.51 -25.85 16.98
C GLU A 395 -14.42 -25.71 15.95
N ARG A 396 -13.18 -25.85 16.40
CA ARG A 396 -12.01 -25.90 15.52
C ARG A 396 -12.04 -27.23 14.73
N PRO A 397 -11.90 -27.19 13.40
CA PRO A 397 -11.87 -28.42 12.62
C PRO A 397 -10.63 -29.26 12.96
N LYS A 398 -10.78 -30.57 12.96
CA LYS A 398 -9.68 -31.52 13.14
C LYS A 398 -9.08 -31.96 11.80
N VAL A 399 -9.87 -31.87 10.74
CA VAL A 399 -9.46 -32.25 9.38
C VAL A 399 -9.66 -31.08 8.41
N CYS A 400 -8.85 -31.04 7.37
CA CYS A 400 -8.92 -30.02 6.33
C CYS A 400 -10.27 -30.12 5.58
N PRO A 401 -11.04 -29.03 5.43
CA PRO A 401 -12.33 -29.06 4.77
C PRO A 401 -12.25 -29.37 3.27
N ILE A 402 -11.06 -29.32 2.68
CA ILE A 402 -10.86 -29.52 1.23
C ILE A 402 -10.24 -30.87 0.91
N CYS A 403 -9.21 -31.32 1.65
CA CYS A 403 -8.51 -32.55 1.36
C CYS A 403 -8.65 -33.63 2.44
N SER A 404 -9.41 -33.36 3.52
CA SER A 404 -9.65 -34.24 4.66
C SER A 404 -8.41 -34.72 5.42
N HIS A 405 -7.23 -34.13 5.15
CA HIS A 405 -6.01 -34.42 5.89
C HIS A 405 -6.10 -33.86 7.31
N GLU A 406 -5.46 -34.51 8.27
CA GLU A 406 -5.40 -34.05 9.65
C GLU A 406 -4.72 -32.67 9.74
N LEU A 407 -5.28 -31.79 10.58
CA LEU A 407 -4.79 -30.43 10.72
C LEU A 407 -3.82 -30.30 11.90
N LEU A 408 -2.73 -29.60 11.68
CA LEU A 408 -1.87 -29.15 12.76
C LEU A 408 -2.55 -27.98 13.48
N CYS A 409 -2.87 -28.19 14.75
CA CYS A 409 -3.52 -27.18 15.60
C CYS A 409 -2.50 -26.60 16.58
N GLU A 410 -2.05 -25.40 16.35
CA GLU A 410 -1.25 -24.61 17.29
C GLU A 410 -2.16 -23.77 18.20
N GLU A 411 -1.60 -23.04 19.15
CA GLU A 411 -2.37 -22.24 20.10
C GLU A 411 -3.30 -21.22 19.42
N ILE A 412 -2.78 -20.50 18.42
CA ILE A 412 -3.51 -19.44 17.70
C ILE A 412 -3.99 -19.90 16.34
N PHE A 413 -3.16 -20.63 15.61
CA PHE A 413 -3.38 -20.98 14.22
C PHE A 413 -3.69 -22.46 14.02
N THR A 414 -4.25 -22.76 12.87
CA THR A 414 -4.57 -24.13 12.43
C THR A 414 -4.13 -24.26 10.98
N TYR A 415 -3.39 -25.33 10.67
CA TYR A 415 -2.78 -25.51 9.34
C TYR A 415 -3.10 -26.86 8.73
N CYS A 416 -3.41 -26.86 7.44
CA CYS A 416 -3.34 -28.06 6.62
C CYS A 416 -1.90 -28.28 6.16
N GLN A 417 -1.27 -29.35 6.62
CA GLN A 417 0.11 -29.68 6.25
C GLN A 417 0.23 -30.38 4.89
N ASN A 418 -0.88 -30.87 4.32
CA ASN A 418 -0.87 -31.54 3.02
C ASN A 418 -0.49 -30.56 1.89
N LEU A 419 0.69 -30.71 1.33
CA LEU A 419 1.19 -29.89 0.22
C LEU A 419 0.39 -30.13 -1.08
N ASN A 420 -0.20 -31.31 -1.22
CA ASN A 420 -1.08 -31.65 -2.35
C ASN A 420 -2.55 -31.27 -2.12
N CYS A 421 -2.84 -30.47 -1.10
CA CYS A 421 -4.19 -29.95 -0.89
C CYS A 421 -4.62 -29.07 -2.07
N PRO A 422 -5.75 -29.34 -2.74
CA PRO A 422 -6.21 -28.57 -3.91
C PRO A 422 -6.30 -27.07 -3.66
N ALA A 423 -6.73 -26.66 -2.47
CA ALA A 423 -6.77 -25.23 -2.12
C ALA A 423 -5.37 -24.61 -2.02
N ARG A 424 -4.39 -25.32 -1.46
CA ARG A 424 -2.99 -24.86 -1.38
C ARG A 424 -2.35 -24.80 -2.75
N LEU A 425 -2.60 -25.79 -3.59
CA LEU A 425 -2.06 -25.84 -4.95
C LEU A 425 -2.55 -24.67 -5.80
N LYS A 426 -3.86 -24.37 -5.76
CA LYS A 426 -4.42 -23.20 -6.47
C LYS A 426 -3.77 -21.90 -6.03
N GLU A 427 -3.70 -21.63 -4.73
CA GLU A 427 -3.10 -20.43 -4.19
C GLU A 427 -1.57 -20.36 -4.44
N SER A 428 -0.89 -21.51 -4.44
CA SER A 428 0.53 -21.60 -4.78
C SER A 428 0.77 -21.25 -6.26
N LEU A 429 -0.10 -21.69 -7.17
CA LEU A 429 -0.02 -21.36 -8.59
C LEU A 429 -0.29 -19.88 -8.86
N ILE A 430 -1.26 -19.27 -8.16
CA ILE A 430 -1.52 -17.83 -8.22
C ILE A 430 -0.26 -17.05 -7.79
N HIS A 431 0.33 -17.46 -6.67
CA HIS A 431 1.58 -16.85 -6.22
C HIS A 431 2.73 -17.05 -7.20
N PHE A 432 2.91 -18.27 -7.71
CA PHE A 432 3.95 -18.63 -8.67
C PHE A 432 3.90 -17.75 -9.93
N ALA A 433 2.70 -17.49 -10.44
CA ALA A 433 2.48 -16.63 -11.61
C ALA A 433 2.58 -15.13 -11.32
N SER A 434 2.54 -14.72 -10.05
CA SER A 434 2.45 -13.31 -9.63
C SER A 434 3.64 -12.46 -10.08
N LYS A 435 3.44 -11.12 -10.09
CA LYS A 435 4.45 -10.12 -10.48
C LYS A 435 5.75 -10.21 -9.66
N ASP A 436 5.65 -10.56 -8.38
CA ASP A 436 6.80 -10.68 -7.49
C ASP A 436 7.50 -12.05 -7.57
N ALA A 437 6.87 -13.02 -8.21
CA ALA A 437 7.44 -14.33 -8.52
C ALA A 437 7.86 -14.40 -10.00
N LEU A 438 7.30 -15.29 -10.81
CA LEU A 438 7.72 -15.47 -12.21
C LEU A 438 7.09 -14.46 -13.19
N ASN A 439 6.12 -13.64 -12.75
CA ASN A 439 5.49 -12.57 -13.52
C ASN A 439 4.93 -13.05 -14.87
N ILE A 440 4.11 -14.09 -14.85
CA ILE A 440 3.51 -14.65 -16.06
C ILE A 440 2.28 -13.82 -16.44
N GLN A 441 2.46 -12.92 -17.41
CA GLN A 441 1.41 -12.01 -17.84
C GLN A 441 0.22 -12.77 -18.46
N GLY A 442 -1.00 -12.39 -18.06
CA GLY A 442 -2.22 -13.04 -18.53
C GLY A 442 -2.64 -14.28 -17.74
N LEU A 443 -1.79 -14.79 -16.84
CA LEU A 443 -2.08 -15.90 -15.94
C LEU A 443 -2.51 -15.36 -14.56
N GLY A 444 -3.66 -14.71 -14.50
CA GLY A 444 -4.27 -14.23 -13.26
C GLY A 444 -5.17 -15.28 -12.61
N ASP A 445 -5.65 -14.95 -11.39
CA ASP A 445 -6.43 -15.83 -10.51
C ASP A 445 -7.57 -16.56 -11.23
N LYS A 446 -8.38 -15.82 -12.01
CA LYS A 446 -9.51 -16.40 -12.76
C LYS A 446 -9.09 -17.39 -13.85
N VAL A 447 -7.93 -17.18 -14.47
CA VAL A 447 -7.41 -18.09 -15.50
C VAL A 447 -6.87 -19.36 -14.84
N ILE A 448 -6.15 -19.21 -13.74
CA ILE A 448 -5.68 -20.35 -12.93
C ILE A 448 -6.87 -21.16 -12.40
N GLU A 449 -7.93 -20.49 -11.95
CA GLU A 449 -9.15 -21.13 -11.50
C GLU A 449 -9.80 -21.98 -12.59
N GLN A 450 -9.99 -21.43 -13.80
CA GLN A 450 -10.52 -22.18 -14.94
C GLN A 450 -9.62 -23.37 -15.32
N LEU A 451 -8.30 -23.16 -15.40
CA LEU A 451 -7.35 -24.24 -15.70
C LEU A 451 -7.40 -25.37 -14.66
N PHE A 452 -7.63 -25.01 -13.39
CA PHE A 452 -7.72 -25.95 -12.29
C PHE A 452 -9.06 -26.71 -12.32
N GLU A 453 -10.18 -26.03 -12.60
CA GLU A 453 -11.51 -26.60 -12.73
C GLU A 453 -11.60 -27.58 -13.91
N GLU A 454 -11.00 -27.20 -15.04
CA GLU A 454 -10.89 -28.08 -16.23
C GLU A 454 -9.82 -29.16 -16.08
N LYS A 455 -9.17 -29.27 -14.91
CA LYS A 455 -8.13 -30.26 -14.59
C LYS A 455 -6.91 -30.22 -15.54
N LEU A 456 -6.61 -29.09 -16.13
CA LEU A 456 -5.49 -28.90 -17.04
C LEU A 456 -4.18 -28.67 -16.31
N ILE A 457 -4.23 -28.17 -15.06
CA ILE A 457 -3.08 -27.95 -14.21
C ILE A 457 -3.35 -28.42 -12.77
N PHE A 458 -2.34 -29.00 -12.13
CA PHE A 458 -2.34 -29.38 -10.72
C PHE A 458 -1.11 -28.83 -9.98
N ASN A 459 -0.05 -28.50 -10.69
CA ASN A 459 1.19 -27.95 -10.14
C ASN A 459 1.86 -27.01 -11.16
N ALA A 460 2.97 -26.40 -10.76
CA ALA A 460 3.67 -25.43 -11.60
C ALA A 460 4.33 -26.03 -12.86
N LEU A 461 4.66 -27.33 -12.87
CA LEU A 461 5.22 -28.00 -14.05
C LEU A 461 4.17 -28.11 -15.17
N ASP A 462 2.91 -28.34 -14.82
CA ASP A 462 1.81 -28.48 -15.78
C ASP A 462 1.59 -27.21 -16.60
N LEU A 463 1.88 -26.02 -16.03
CA LEU A 463 1.80 -24.75 -16.76
C LEU A 463 2.66 -24.75 -18.03
N TYR A 464 3.82 -25.39 -17.98
CA TYR A 464 4.76 -25.45 -19.10
C TYR A 464 4.48 -26.59 -20.10
N ALA A 465 3.53 -27.46 -19.78
CA ALA A 465 3.02 -28.50 -20.65
C ALA A 465 1.75 -28.10 -21.42
N LEU A 466 1.13 -26.98 -21.07
CA LEU A 466 -0.09 -26.46 -21.72
C LEU A 466 0.12 -26.21 -23.21
N LYS A 467 -0.89 -26.60 -24.01
CA LYS A 467 -0.95 -26.41 -25.46
C LYS A 467 -2.04 -25.40 -25.83
N LEU A 468 -2.03 -24.98 -27.08
CA LEU A 468 -3.01 -24.03 -27.61
C LEU A 468 -4.44 -24.58 -27.50
N GLU A 469 -4.60 -25.88 -27.79
CA GLU A 469 -5.88 -26.59 -27.75
C GLU A 469 -6.47 -26.56 -26.33
N ASP A 470 -5.64 -26.72 -25.28
CA ASP A 470 -6.08 -26.70 -23.89
C ASP A 470 -6.64 -25.33 -23.51
N LEU A 471 -5.95 -24.26 -23.91
CA LEU A 471 -6.37 -22.89 -23.62
C LEU A 471 -7.61 -22.45 -24.40
N MET A 472 -7.82 -23.02 -25.59
CA MET A 472 -9.01 -22.72 -26.41
C MET A 472 -10.30 -23.29 -25.83
N GLN A 473 -10.23 -24.21 -24.86
CA GLN A 473 -11.39 -24.75 -24.13
C GLN A 473 -11.88 -23.81 -23.03
N LEU A 474 -11.03 -22.85 -22.60
CA LEU A 474 -11.36 -21.92 -21.51
C LEU A 474 -12.34 -20.84 -21.98
N ASP A 475 -13.25 -20.43 -21.06
CA ASP A 475 -14.18 -19.33 -21.33
C ASP A 475 -13.42 -18.03 -21.65
N LYS A 476 -13.92 -17.31 -22.67
CA LYS A 476 -13.36 -16.02 -23.15
C LYS A 476 -11.92 -16.12 -23.69
N PHE A 477 -11.41 -17.32 -24.03
CA PHE A 477 -10.17 -17.47 -24.75
C PHE A 477 -10.41 -17.55 -26.24
N LYS A 478 -9.64 -16.75 -27.01
CA LYS A 478 -9.50 -16.78 -28.46
C LYS A 478 -8.04 -17.01 -28.79
N ILE A 479 -7.73 -17.44 -30.00
CA ILE A 479 -6.38 -17.80 -30.50
C ILE A 479 -5.31 -16.79 -30.03
N LYS A 480 -5.55 -15.48 -30.24
CA LYS A 480 -4.57 -14.42 -29.86
C LYS A 480 -4.31 -14.38 -28.36
N LYS A 481 -5.35 -14.53 -27.52
CA LYS A 481 -5.22 -14.51 -26.05
C LYS A 481 -4.50 -15.76 -25.57
N ALA A 482 -4.84 -16.94 -26.13
CA ALA A 482 -4.20 -18.21 -25.81
C ALA A 482 -2.72 -18.19 -26.19
N GLN A 483 -2.38 -17.72 -27.40
CA GLN A 483 -0.98 -17.59 -27.84
C GLN A 483 -0.18 -16.63 -26.96
N ASN A 484 -0.73 -15.45 -26.62
CA ASN A 484 -0.07 -14.51 -25.73
C ASN A 484 0.23 -15.11 -24.36
N LEU A 485 -0.67 -15.94 -23.82
CA LEU A 485 -0.45 -16.62 -22.55
C LEU A 485 0.65 -17.68 -22.64
N LEU A 486 0.64 -18.50 -23.70
CA LEU A 486 1.71 -19.49 -23.94
C LEU A 486 3.07 -18.80 -24.10
N ASP A 487 3.12 -17.70 -24.84
CA ASP A 487 4.35 -16.91 -25.01
C ASP A 487 4.83 -16.32 -23.66
N ALA A 488 3.92 -15.87 -22.80
CA ALA A 488 4.25 -15.37 -21.47
C ALA A 488 4.78 -16.50 -20.57
N ILE A 489 4.17 -17.68 -20.61
CA ILE A 489 4.65 -18.87 -19.90
C ILE A 489 6.07 -19.24 -20.37
N GLN A 490 6.32 -19.29 -21.69
CA GLN A 490 7.66 -19.61 -22.20
C GLN A 490 8.69 -18.54 -21.84
N LYS A 491 8.32 -17.25 -21.85
CA LYS A 491 9.19 -16.14 -21.42
C LYS A 491 9.55 -16.20 -19.93
N SER A 492 8.77 -16.87 -19.10
CA SER A 492 9.06 -17.02 -17.68
C SER A 492 10.15 -18.06 -17.37
N LYS A 493 10.61 -18.83 -18.38
CA LYS A 493 11.78 -19.71 -18.26
C LYS A 493 13.07 -18.89 -18.10
N ASN A 494 14.05 -19.50 -17.49
CA ASN A 494 15.33 -18.87 -17.12
C ASN A 494 15.19 -17.65 -16.18
N PRO A 495 14.35 -17.75 -15.13
CA PRO A 495 14.16 -16.65 -14.19
C PRO A 495 15.43 -16.40 -13.36
N PRO A 496 15.62 -15.22 -12.78
CA PRO A 496 16.59 -15.02 -11.69
C PRO A 496 16.29 -15.99 -10.54
N LEU A 497 17.30 -16.62 -9.96
CA LEU A 497 17.16 -17.64 -8.92
C LEU A 497 16.28 -17.17 -7.76
N TRP A 498 16.46 -15.94 -7.30
CA TRP A 498 15.64 -15.38 -6.21
C TRP A 498 14.13 -15.34 -6.54
N ARG A 499 13.77 -15.15 -7.82
CA ARG A 499 12.36 -15.15 -8.25
C ARG A 499 11.78 -16.56 -8.17
N LEU A 500 12.54 -17.56 -8.55
CA LEU A 500 12.11 -18.96 -8.44
C LEU A 500 11.97 -19.38 -6.98
N ILE A 501 12.95 -19.05 -6.12
CA ILE A 501 12.85 -19.32 -4.67
C ILE A 501 11.60 -18.65 -4.08
N ASN A 502 11.36 -17.38 -4.43
CA ASN A 502 10.14 -16.68 -3.97
C ASN A 502 8.86 -17.33 -4.52
N ALA A 503 8.89 -17.81 -5.77
CA ALA A 503 7.74 -18.45 -6.42
C ALA A 503 7.34 -19.80 -5.76
N LEU A 504 8.29 -20.50 -5.12
CA LEU A 504 8.01 -21.72 -4.37
C LEU A 504 7.09 -21.45 -3.16
N GLY A 505 6.97 -20.21 -2.69
CA GLY A 505 6.06 -19.84 -1.62
C GLY A 505 6.37 -20.48 -0.27
N ILE A 506 7.67 -20.71 0.01
CA ILE A 506 8.15 -21.31 1.26
C ILE A 506 7.76 -20.40 2.43
N GLU A 507 7.22 -20.98 3.49
CA GLU A 507 6.79 -20.25 4.67
C GLU A 507 7.96 -19.45 5.28
N HIS A 508 7.70 -18.25 5.76
CA HIS A 508 8.69 -17.29 6.27
C HIS A 508 9.75 -16.81 5.25
N ILE A 509 9.76 -17.33 4.02
CA ILE A 509 10.72 -16.97 2.96
C ILE A 509 10.04 -16.07 1.93
N GLY A 510 10.09 -14.76 2.18
CA GLY A 510 9.60 -13.75 1.23
C GLY A 510 10.70 -13.28 0.26
N LYS A 511 10.38 -12.27 -0.55
CA LYS A 511 11.25 -11.69 -1.59
C LYS A 511 12.66 -11.28 -1.07
N GLY A 512 12.73 -10.70 0.13
CA GLY A 512 14.02 -10.31 0.74
C GLY A 512 14.90 -11.51 1.04
N ALA A 513 14.36 -12.50 1.77
CA ALA A 513 15.06 -13.73 2.10
C ALA A 513 15.46 -14.52 0.84
N SER A 514 14.58 -14.58 -0.17
CA SER A 514 14.88 -15.23 -1.45
C SER A 514 16.06 -14.59 -2.18
N LYS A 515 16.20 -13.26 -2.14
CA LYS A 515 17.37 -12.56 -2.69
C LYS A 515 18.65 -12.87 -1.92
N THR A 516 18.57 -12.99 -0.59
CA THR A 516 19.72 -13.39 0.22
C THR A 516 20.13 -14.83 -0.09
N LEU A 517 19.16 -15.76 -0.14
CA LEU A 517 19.41 -17.17 -0.51
C LEU A 517 20.06 -17.30 -1.89
N ALA A 518 19.60 -16.56 -2.88
CA ALA A 518 20.13 -16.62 -4.24
C ALA A 518 21.63 -16.29 -4.34
N LYS A 519 22.19 -15.54 -3.40
CA LYS A 519 23.64 -15.25 -3.35
C LYS A 519 24.49 -16.50 -3.04
N TYR A 520 23.90 -17.52 -2.44
CA TYR A 520 24.57 -18.76 -2.10
C TYR A 520 24.51 -19.83 -3.19
N GLY A 521 23.95 -19.48 -4.37
CA GLY A 521 23.99 -20.35 -5.55
C GLY A 521 22.78 -21.27 -5.71
N LEU A 522 22.79 -22.06 -6.80
CA LEU A 522 21.67 -22.90 -7.22
C LEU A 522 21.29 -23.99 -6.21
N ASN A 523 22.25 -24.49 -5.46
CA ASN A 523 22.05 -25.58 -4.49
C ASN A 523 21.69 -25.06 -3.08
N VAL A 524 21.36 -23.78 -2.95
CA VAL A 524 21.10 -23.17 -1.64
C VAL A 524 19.99 -23.86 -0.85
N LEU A 525 18.98 -24.42 -1.53
CA LEU A 525 17.87 -25.12 -0.87
C LEU A 525 18.25 -26.49 -0.30
N GLU A 526 19.43 -27.04 -0.66
CA GLU A 526 19.94 -28.32 -0.19
C GLU A 526 20.71 -28.22 1.13
N LYS A 527 20.88 -27.00 1.65
CA LYS A 527 21.67 -26.73 2.88
C LYS A 527 20.95 -27.22 4.14
N SER A 528 21.77 -27.53 5.15
CA SER A 528 21.31 -27.94 6.48
C SER A 528 20.76 -26.77 7.30
N GLU A 529 20.01 -27.06 8.37
CA GLU A 529 19.49 -26.04 9.32
C GLU A 529 20.64 -25.21 9.90
N ALA A 530 21.76 -25.83 10.24
CA ALA A 530 22.94 -25.14 10.78
C ALA A 530 23.53 -24.13 9.78
N GLU A 531 23.68 -24.50 8.51
CA GLU A 531 24.16 -23.60 7.46
C GLU A 531 23.20 -22.42 7.19
N PHE A 532 21.89 -22.64 7.29
CA PHE A 532 20.93 -21.53 7.17
C PHE A 532 21.01 -20.58 8.36
N LEU A 533 21.25 -21.06 9.57
CA LEU A 533 21.40 -20.22 10.76
C LEU A 533 22.66 -19.33 10.73
N GLU A 534 23.68 -19.70 9.96
CA GLU A 534 24.89 -18.89 9.75
C GLU A 534 24.64 -17.73 8.76
N MET A 535 23.52 -17.74 8.01
CA MET A 535 23.19 -16.69 7.05
C MET A 535 22.65 -15.46 7.76
N GLU A 536 23.11 -14.30 7.32
CA GLU A 536 22.63 -13.01 7.88
C GLU A 536 21.13 -12.85 7.69
N GLY A 537 20.40 -12.62 8.79
CA GLY A 537 18.96 -12.38 8.80
C GLY A 537 18.10 -13.66 8.81
N PHE A 538 18.70 -14.85 8.95
CA PHE A 538 17.96 -16.11 9.07
C PHE A 538 17.84 -16.55 10.53
N GLY A 539 16.60 -16.78 10.98
CA GLY A 539 16.28 -17.34 12.29
C GLY A 539 15.86 -18.81 12.19
N VAL A 540 15.68 -19.43 13.37
CA VAL A 540 15.33 -20.85 13.50
C VAL A 540 14.08 -21.24 12.69
N GLU A 541 13.04 -20.40 12.71
CA GLU A 541 11.78 -20.64 11.99
C GLU A 541 11.99 -20.69 10.46
N MET A 542 12.82 -19.76 9.93
CA MET A 542 13.14 -19.70 8.51
C MET A 542 13.99 -20.92 8.09
N ALA A 543 14.99 -21.27 8.90
CA ALA A 543 15.87 -22.41 8.63
C ALA A 543 15.06 -23.72 8.61
N ARG A 544 14.21 -23.95 9.61
CA ARG A 544 13.33 -25.12 9.66
C ARG A 544 12.34 -25.19 8.50
N SER A 545 11.74 -24.05 8.14
CA SER A 545 10.82 -23.99 7.01
C SER A 545 11.50 -24.39 5.69
N LEU A 546 12.74 -23.95 5.47
CA LEU A 546 13.54 -24.33 4.29
C LEU A 546 13.85 -25.82 4.27
N VAL A 547 14.37 -26.37 5.37
CA VAL A 547 14.74 -27.78 5.47
C VAL A 547 13.51 -28.67 5.28
N ASN A 548 12.42 -28.39 5.99
CA ASN A 548 11.18 -29.17 5.90
C ASN A 548 10.56 -29.10 4.50
N PHE A 549 10.55 -27.90 3.90
CA PHE A 549 10.01 -27.73 2.55
C PHE A 549 10.84 -28.50 1.52
N TYR A 550 12.17 -28.40 1.58
CA TYR A 550 13.05 -29.12 0.66
C TYR A 550 12.89 -30.64 0.84
N ALA A 551 12.92 -31.14 2.07
CA ALA A 551 12.78 -32.57 2.36
C ALA A 551 11.47 -33.15 1.79
N SER A 552 10.39 -32.39 1.86
CA SER A 552 9.07 -32.83 1.38
C SER A 552 8.87 -32.67 -0.12
N ASN A 553 9.72 -31.92 -0.84
CA ASN A 553 9.47 -31.52 -2.24
C ASN A 553 10.71 -31.71 -3.15
N GLN A 554 11.69 -32.52 -2.77
CA GLN A 554 12.98 -32.65 -3.49
C GLN A 554 12.80 -32.91 -5.00
N GLU A 555 12.00 -33.93 -5.35
CA GLU A 555 11.78 -34.34 -6.74
C GLU A 555 11.09 -33.23 -7.55
N PHE A 556 10.10 -32.59 -6.98
CA PHE A 556 9.39 -31.47 -7.61
C PHE A 556 10.31 -30.27 -7.83
N ILE A 557 11.13 -29.90 -6.82
CA ILE A 557 12.09 -28.79 -6.91
C ILE A 557 13.13 -29.07 -7.99
N ARG A 558 13.72 -30.27 -8.03
CA ARG A 558 14.68 -30.68 -9.05
C ARG A 558 14.09 -30.60 -10.45
N SER A 559 12.89 -31.18 -10.66
CA SER A 559 12.19 -31.13 -11.94
C SER A 559 11.90 -29.69 -12.38
N LEU A 560 11.54 -28.81 -11.44
CA LEU A 560 11.27 -27.40 -11.72
C LEU A 560 12.56 -26.63 -12.06
N PHE A 561 13.66 -26.90 -11.38
CA PHE A 561 14.97 -26.31 -11.68
C PHE A 561 15.52 -26.76 -13.03
N ASP A 562 15.37 -28.04 -13.36
CA ASP A 562 15.76 -28.60 -14.66
C ASP A 562 14.94 -28.00 -15.82
N LEU A 563 13.65 -27.81 -15.62
CA LEU A 563 12.74 -27.22 -16.61
C LEU A 563 13.00 -25.73 -16.81
N LEU A 564 13.16 -24.97 -15.72
CA LEU A 564 13.23 -23.52 -15.75
C LEU A 564 14.64 -22.98 -15.90
N LYS A 565 15.67 -23.76 -15.53
CA LYS A 565 17.09 -23.39 -15.60
C LYS A 565 17.35 -21.99 -15.04
N PRO A 566 17.06 -21.74 -13.74
CA PRO A 566 17.19 -20.43 -13.15
C PRO A 566 18.63 -19.90 -13.26
N LYS A 567 18.76 -18.59 -13.49
CA LYS A 567 20.06 -17.92 -13.55
C LYS A 567 20.44 -17.44 -12.17
N ASN A 568 21.69 -17.72 -11.77
CA ASN A 568 22.25 -17.09 -10.59
C ASN A 568 22.40 -15.60 -10.89
N SER A 569 21.67 -14.72 -10.18
CA SER A 569 21.59 -13.29 -10.48
C SER A 569 22.93 -12.56 -10.34
N ASP A 570 23.91 -13.20 -9.72
CA ASP A 570 25.25 -12.63 -9.53
C ASP A 570 26.27 -13.06 -10.60
N THR A 571 25.88 -13.97 -11.54
CA THR A 571 26.76 -14.41 -12.63
C THR A 571 26.40 -13.86 -14.01
N ALA A 572 25.29 -13.11 -14.15
CA ALA A 572 24.85 -12.62 -15.45
C ALA A 572 25.34 -11.20 -15.82
N GLU A 573 26.04 -10.48 -14.93
CA GLU A 573 26.75 -9.24 -15.21
C GLU A 573 28.02 -9.04 -14.36
N GLU A 574 28.72 -10.09 -13.97
CA GLU A 574 30.18 -9.99 -13.87
C GLU A 574 30.75 -10.15 -15.30
N LYS A 575 30.48 -9.21 -16.16
CA LYS A 575 31.51 -8.76 -17.11
C LYS A 575 32.72 -8.50 -16.23
N GLN A 576 33.82 -9.19 -16.48
CA GLN A 576 35.13 -8.93 -15.90
C GLN A 576 35.26 -7.43 -15.68
N LYS A 577 35.05 -7.00 -14.43
CA LYS A 577 35.27 -5.61 -14.04
C LYS A 577 36.78 -5.43 -14.15
N SER A 578 37.23 -4.83 -15.24
CA SER A 578 38.57 -4.23 -15.27
C SER A 578 38.67 -3.38 -14.00
N PRO A 579 39.76 -3.46 -13.24
CA PRO A 579 39.88 -2.71 -11.99
C PRO A 579 39.79 -1.22 -12.29
N SER A 580 38.61 -0.63 -12.08
CA SER A 580 38.41 0.80 -12.24
C SER A 580 38.94 1.55 -11.01
N VAL A 581 39.30 2.80 -11.19
CA VAL A 581 39.74 3.69 -10.08
C VAL A 581 38.63 3.85 -9.01
N PHE A 582 37.39 3.50 -9.36
CA PHE A 582 36.22 3.59 -8.48
C PHE A 582 35.86 2.28 -7.77
N SER A 583 36.51 1.16 -8.11
CA SER A 583 36.24 -0.14 -7.50
C SER A 583 36.48 -0.11 -5.98
N ASN A 584 35.46 -0.54 -5.21
CA ASN A 584 35.42 -0.51 -3.74
C ASN A 584 35.53 0.88 -3.09
N LYS A 585 35.36 1.98 -3.86
CA LYS A 585 35.37 3.35 -3.35
C LYS A 585 33.99 3.82 -2.94
N THR A 586 33.92 4.56 -1.82
CA THR A 586 32.68 5.20 -1.37
C THR A 586 32.58 6.59 -1.97
N ILE A 587 31.52 6.82 -2.76
CA ILE A 587 31.33 8.04 -3.55
C ILE A 587 30.04 8.75 -3.13
N VAL A 588 30.09 10.07 -3.03
CA VAL A 588 28.91 10.93 -2.79
C VAL A 588 28.74 11.87 -3.98
N LEU A 589 27.51 12.03 -4.44
CA LEU A 589 27.15 12.96 -5.52
C LEU A 589 26.42 14.18 -4.94
N THR A 590 26.77 15.40 -5.40
CA THR A 590 26.15 16.65 -4.96
C THR A 590 26.11 17.68 -6.08
N GLY A 591 25.24 18.68 -5.96
CA GLY A 591 25.08 19.71 -7.00
C GLY A 591 24.22 19.25 -8.18
N THR A 592 24.02 20.10 -9.17
CA THR A 592 23.32 19.82 -10.43
C THR A 592 24.34 19.29 -11.44
N LEU A 593 24.14 18.11 -11.94
CA LEU A 593 24.95 17.43 -12.96
C LEU A 593 24.23 17.47 -14.30
N SER A 594 24.95 17.28 -15.39
CA SER A 594 24.39 17.29 -16.78
C SER A 594 23.38 16.15 -17.01
N LYS A 595 23.54 15.03 -16.29
CA LYS A 595 22.58 13.92 -16.27
C LYS A 595 21.98 13.76 -14.88
N PRO A 596 20.81 13.09 -14.74
CA PRO A 596 20.24 12.74 -13.45
C PRO A 596 21.26 12.02 -12.55
N ARG A 597 21.35 12.43 -11.28
CA ARG A 597 22.28 11.80 -10.31
C ARG A 597 22.16 10.28 -10.25
N GLN A 598 20.98 9.76 -10.53
CA GLN A 598 20.70 8.34 -10.50
C GLN A 598 21.40 7.59 -11.65
N GLU A 599 21.58 8.22 -12.80
CA GLU A 599 22.34 7.65 -13.90
C GLU A 599 23.84 7.58 -13.57
N TYR A 600 24.41 8.65 -13.01
CA TYR A 600 25.80 8.63 -12.55
C TYR A 600 26.03 7.65 -11.40
N ALA A 601 25.09 7.54 -10.47
CA ALA A 601 25.12 6.54 -9.42
C ALA A 601 25.17 5.12 -9.98
N GLN A 602 24.29 4.81 -10.93
CA GLN A 602 24.25 3.50 -11.59
C GLN A 602 25.54 3.19 -12.38
N MET A 603 26.09 4.18 -13.11
CA MET A 603 27.35 4.05 -13.83
C MET A 603 28.50 3.74 -12.88
N LEU A 604 28.59 4.45 -11.75
CA LEU A 604 29.65 4.25 -10.75
C LEU A 604 29.48 2.92 -10.00
N GLU A 605 28.25 2.52 -9.67
CA GLU A 605 27.95 1.21 -9.08
C GLU A 605 28.32 0.06 -10.02
N ASN A 606 28.08 0.22 -11.32
CA ASN A 606 28.51 -0.75 -12.35
C ASN A 606 30.04 -0.87 -12.41
N LEU A 607 30.79 0.16 -12.06
CA LEU A 607 32.24 0.16 -11.94
C LEU A 607 32.75 -0.30 -10.55
N GLY A 608 31.86 -0.74 -9.68
CA GLY A 608 32.18 -1.31 -8.37
C GLY A 608 32.28 -0.30 -7.23
N ALA A 609 31.81 0.94 -7.42
CA ALA A 609 31.74 1.93 -6.35
C ALA A 609 30.55 1.68 -5.41
N LYS A 610 30.66 2.20 -4.17
CA LYS A 610 29.54 2.29 -3.21
C LYS A 610 29.03 3.72 -3.17
N ILE A 611 27.76 3.94 -3.50
CA ILE A 611 27.18 5.28 -3.46
C ILE A 611 26.61 5.54 -2.07
N ALA A 612 27.03 6.68 -1.46
CA ALA A 612 26.54 7.14 -0.16
C ALA A 612 25.75 8.44 -0.29
N SER A 613 24.77 8.62 0.59
CA SER A 613 23.91 9.82 0.60
C SER A 613 24.55 11.01 1.34
N SER A 614 25.52 10.78 2.21
CA SER A 614 26.18 11.81 3.04
C SER A 614 27.69 11.65 3.04
N VAL A 615 28.41 12.77 3.16
CA VAL A 615 29.87 12.81 3.26
C VAL A 615 30.29 12.48 4.70
N SER A 616 31.27 11.60 4.84
CA SER A 616 31.90 11.20 6.11
C SER A 616 33.40 10.98 5.93
N ALA A 617 34.13 10.73 7.01
CA ALA A 617 35.56 10.37 6.94
C ALA A 617 35.85 9.07 6.15
N LYS A 618 34.82 8.27 5.85
CA LYS A 618 34.93 7.04 5.04
C LYS A 618 34.58 7.28 3.56
N THR A 619 34.32 8.51 3.14
CA THR A 619 34.03 8.86 1.76
C THR A 619 35.34 9.06 1.01
N ASP A 620 35.53 8.37 -0.10
CA ASP A 620 36.76 8.48 -0.93
C ASP A 620 36.64 9.65 -1.92
N PHE A 621 35.48 9.81 -2.58
CA PHE A 621 35.26 10.84 -3.57
C PHE A 621 33.93 11.58 -3.36
N LEU A 622 33.96 12.90 -3.55
CA LEU A 622 32.76 13.71 -3.72
C LEU A 622 32.70 14.21 -5.17
N ILE A 623 31.65 13.78 -5.90
CA ILE A 623 31.38 14.28 -7.25
C ILE A 623 30.52 15.53 -7.12
N VAL A 624 30.97 16.62 -7.74
CA VAL A 624 30.39 17.97 -7.57
C VAL A 624 29.92 18.48 -8.94
N GLY A 625 28.62 18.75 -9.03
CA GLY A 625 28.02 19.54 -10.10
C GLY A 625 27.86 21.01 -9.73
N GLU A 626 27.12 21.77 -10.55
CA GLU A 626 26.81 23.16 -10.26
C GLU A 626 25.99 23.30 -8.97
N ASN A 627 26.17 24.42 -8.26
CA ASN A 627 25.49 24.76 -7.00
C ASN A 627 25.64 23.68 -5.90
N ALA A 628 26.86 23.18 -5.72
CA ALA A 628 27.19 22.26 -4.65
C ALA A 628 26.98 22.91 -3.28
N GLY A 629 26.03 22.38 -2.50
CA GLY A 629 25.68 22.88 -1.17
C GLY A 629 26.65 22.46 -0.06
N SER A 630 26.15 22.33 1.17
CA SER A 630 26.91 22.04 2.41
C SER A 630 27.82 20.80 2.35
N LYS A 631 27.58 19.85 1.46
CA LYS A 631 28.41 18.63 1.30
C LYS A 631 29.83 18.93 0.82
N LEU A 632 30.02 19.99 0.04
CA LEU A 632 31.37 20.42 -0.39
C LEU A 632 32.20 20.92 0.79
N ALA A 633 31.59 21.69 1.70
CA ALA A 633 32.27 22.13 2.92
C ALA A 633 32.66 20.99 3.85
N LEU A 634 31.77 19.98 3.96
CA LEU A 634 32.02 18.77 4.73
C LEU A 634 33.14 17.90 4.11
N ALA A 635 33.18 17.79 2.79
CA ALA A 635 34.24 17.06 2.09
C ALA A 635 35.63 17.70 2.33
N LYS A 636 35.72 19.03 2.25
CA LYS A 636 36.94 19.77 2.58
C LYS A 636 37.37 19.54 4.04
N LYS A 637 36.41 19.55 4.98
CA LYS A 637 36.67 19.30 6.41
C LYS A 637 37.20 17.87 6.67
N HIS A 638 36.76 16.89 5.93
CA HIS A 638 37.16 15.48 6.09
C HIS A 638 38.31 15.05 5.16
N GLY A 639 38.86 15.97 4.34
CA GLY A 639 39.95 15.66 3.40
C GLY A 639 39.54 14.73 2.25
N VAL A 640 38.23 14.69 1.91
CA VAL A 640 37.68 13.86 0.83
C VAL A 640 38.08 14.44 -0.52
N SER A 641 38.53 13.60 -1.45
CA SER A 641 38.86 14.00 -2.81
C SER A 641 37.60 14.48 -3.55
N VAL A 642 37.67 15.71 -4.08
CA VAL A 642 36.55 16.31 -4.83
C VAL A 642 36.87 16.23 -6.31
N LEU A 643 35.91 15.71 -7.09
CA LEU A 643 35.95 15.63 -8.55
C LEU A 643 34.78 16.45 -9.11
N ASN A 644 35.05 17.28 -10.13
CA ASN A 644 33.97 17.88 -10.91
C ASN A 644 33.44 16.89 -11.95
N GLU A 645 32.37 17.26 -12.63
CA GLU A 645 31.69 16.39 -13.61
C GLU A 645 32.59 16.07 -14.83
N GLU A 646 33.40 17.03 -15.29
CA GLU A 646 34.34 16.83 -16.39
C GLU A 646 35.45 15.83 -16.04
N GLU A 647 36.00 15.95 -14.84
CA GLU A 647 37.00 15.00 -14.32
C GLU A 647 36.43 13.61 -14.13
N LEU A 648 35.16 13.50 -13.69
CA LEU A 648 34.45 12.24 -13.63
C LEU A 648 34.29 11.63 -15.02
N LEU A 649 33.78 12.38 -15.99
CA LEU A 649 33.58 11.91 -17.36
C LEU A 649 34.88 11.53 -18.05
N LYS A 650 35.96 12.25 -17.79
CA LYS A 650 37.30 11.90 -18.30
C LYS A 650 37.76 10.55 -17.77
N ARG A 651 37.60 10.33 -16.44
CA ARG A 651 37.96 9.04 -15.83
C ARG A 651 37.03 7.90 -16.23
N LEU A 652 35.77 8.16 -16.57
CA LEU A 652 34.84 7.16 -17.10
C LEU A 652 35.21 6.75 -18.54
N LYS A 653 35.67 7.69 -19.39
CA LYS A 653 36.12 7.39 -20.78
C LYS A 653 37.44 6.62 -20.87
N GLU A 654 38.24 6.57 -19.81
CA GLU A 654 39.46 5.77 -19.75
C GLU A 654 39.17 4.26 -19.58
N PHE A 655 37.89 3.89 -19.39
CA PHE A 655 37.41 2.51 -19.14
C PHE A 655 36.33 2.02 -20.12
N ASP A 656 35.91 2.85 -21.10
CA ASP A 656 35.16 2.44 -22.27
C ASP A 656 36.16 2.01 -23.38
#